data_ca470bb873fa9112b2930b3fa659bf25
#
_entry.id   ca470bb873fa9112b2930b3fa659bf25
#
_cell.length_a   1.000
_cell.length_b   1.000
_cell.length_c   1.000
_cell.angle_alpha   90.00
_cell.angle_beta   90.00
_cell.angle_gamma   90.00
#
_symmetry.space_group_name_H-M   'P 1'
#
loop_
_entity.id
_entity.type
_entity.pdbx_description
1 polymer ?
#
loop_
_entity_poly.entity_id
_entity_poly.type
_entity_poly.pdbx_seq_one_letter_code
_entity_poly.pdbx_strand_id
1 'polypeptide(L)'
;MAIPKAMGLILLNRVMGEKINVWGARVHNLKNIDVEIPRDSLTVITGLSGSGKSSLAFDTIYAEGQRRYIDTFSAYARNFLGGMERPDVDNITGLSPVISIEQKTTNKNPRSTVGTTTEIYDYLRLLYARAGTAYSYVTGEKMVKYTEERIIEMINSDYAGKRIYILAALVRQRKGHYRELFETLRRKGYLYVRIDGEITEIRSGMKTDRYKNHNIEVVIDKMQMRDGFDDRLRKTVATAMREGDGQIMILDKDTGVAKNFSKRLMCPTSGISYRDPAPNMFSFNSPEGACSKCKGLGYVNEIDMKKVIPDDSLSIYEGAIVPLGKYKNQMIFWQIGAILEAAECTLKTPVSEIPEDTLNEVLYGSLETIRISKDVVRTSSDYFCTFDGVIKYLRTVMENDDSQAGQKWADQFLAIAECPECHGARLNREALSYRIWDKNIAELSAMDIQQLKQWIDEAEAHLDSRQKTIATEILKEIKTRINFLLDVGLDYLSLSRQSATLSGGESQRIRLATQIGSQLVNVLYILDEPSIGLHQRDNDRLIHSLKELRDMGNTVVVVEHDRDMMLNADYIVDIGPKAGIRGGEVVFQGTPAQMLKEHTITADYLNGVRRIEIPAKRREGNGKSIVIRGAKGNNLKNVDVEFPLGKLIVVTGVSGSGKSTLINETLQPILSQHFYRSLKKPMPYDSIEGIDNIDKVVNVDQSPIGRTPRSNPATYTGVFNDIRAMFVNLPEAKIRGYKPGRFSFNVKGGRCETCKGGGYRTIEMNFLPDVLVPCEECHGKRYNRETLEVRYKGKSIADVLDMTFNQAVEFFENVPNILQKLKTVKEVGLGYIKLGQPSTTLSGGECQRVKLSTELSKRDTGKTLYILDEPTTGLHFEDIKILMEVIEKLVDRGNTVIIIEHNLDVIKLADYIIDMGPEGGRGGGRLLAKGTPEEVAECKESYTAKFLKQELECK
;
A
#
# COMPACT_ATOMS: atom_id res chain seq x y z
N MET A 1 44.23 -12.37 16.43
CA MET A 1 44.99 -11.32 15.70
C MET A 1 43.94 -10.45 14.97
N ALA A 2 43.52 -9.38 15.62
CA ALA A 2 42.63 -8.42 15.03
C ALA A 2 43.46 -7.35 14.29
N ILE A 3 43.42 -7.36 12.95
CA ILE A 3 43.92 -6.24 12.17
C ILE A 3 43.00 -5.04 12.52
N PRO A 4 43.53 -3.91 12.91
CA PRO A 4 42.68 -2.76 13.27
C PRO A 4 41.82 -2.37 12.06
N LYS A 5 40.50 -2.28 12.27
CA LYS A 5 39.50 -1.83 11.27
C LYS A 5 39.94 -0.56 10.49
N ALA A 6 40.67 0.32 11.17
CA ALA A 6 41.25 1.53 10.57
C ALA A 6 42.27 1.28 9.47
N MET A 7 43.06 0.22 9.56
CA MET A 7 44.13 -0.05 8.55
C MET A 7 43.54 -0.71 7.29
N GLY A 8 42.45 -1.43 7.40
CA GLY A 8 41.68 -1.96 6.24
C GLY A 8 41.00 -0.83 5.48
N LEU A 9 40.37 0.16 6.17
CA LEU A 9 39.77 1.33 5.54
C LEU A 9 40.81 2.22 4.79
N ILE A 10 41.98 2.43 5.38
CA ILE A 10 43.06 3.21 4.76
C ILE A 10 43.60 2.53 3.49
N LEU A 11 43.69 1.20 3.46
CA LEU A 11 44.09 0.45 2.28
C LEU A 11 43.02 0.46 1.18
N LEU A 12 41.72 0.33 1.53
CA LEU A 12 40.65 0.43 0.55
C LEU A 12 40.52 1.85 -0.04
N ASN A 13 40.63 2.88 0.77
CA ASN A 13 40.60 4.27 0.30
C ASN A 13 41.80 4.60 -0.65
N ARG A 14 42.98 4.00 -0.48
CA ARG A 14 44.09 4.11 -1.41
C ARG A 14 43.85 3.44 -2.77
N VAL A 15 43.02 2.41 -2.83
CA VAL A 15 42.68 1.68 -4.06
C VAL A 15 41.52 2.32 -4.83
N MET A 16 40.56 2.97 -4.13
CA MET A 16 39.32 3.47 -4.73
C MET A 16 39.28 4.99 -4.98
N GLY A 17 40.25 5.76 -4.50
CA GLY A 17 40.29 7.24 -4.60
C GLY A 17 39.39 7.92 -3.55
N GLU A 18 39.66 9.23 -3.33
CA GLU A 18 38.90 10.05 -2.35
C GLU A 18 37.56 10.58 -2.90
N LYS A 19 37.31 10.45 -4.20
CA LYS A 19 36.15 10.99 -4.91
C LYS A 19 35.57 9.99 -5.90
N ILE A 20 34.29 10.11 -6.15
CA ILE A 20 33.60 9.55 -7.31
C ILE A 20 33.71 10.58 -8.42
N ASN A 21 34.31 10.21 -9.53
CA ASN A 21 34.46 11.08 -10.67
C ASN A 21 33.64 10.54 -11.84
N VAL A 22 32.80 11.39 -12.39
CA VAL A 22 31.97 11.15 -13.59
C VAL A 22 32.50 12.05 -14.69
N TRP A 23 32.90 11.49 -15.82
CA TRP A 23 33.40 12.23 -16.98
C TRP A 23 32.50 12.01 -18.19
N GLY A 24 32.10 13.13 -18.81
CA GLY A 24 31.41 13.11 -20.09
C GLY A 24 30.01 12.51 -20.03
N ALA A 25 29.20 12.79 -19.00
CA ALA A 25 27.82 12.29 -18.91
C ALA A 25 26.91 13.00 -19.92
N ARG A 26 26.21 12.19 -20.77
CA ARG A 26 25.35 12.66 -21.86
C ARG A 26 23.95 12.03 -21.85
N VAL A 27 23.59 11.37 -20.74
CA VAL A 27 22.30 10.71 -20.63
C VAL A 27 21.17 11.74 -20.66
N HIS A 28 20.13 11.50 -21.46
CA HIS A 28 18.96 12.37 -21.65
C HIS A 28 19.32 13.82 -22.07
N ASN A 29 19.19 14.77 -21.15
CA ASN A 29 19.46 16.18 -21.41
C ASN A 29 20.84 16.67 -20.90
N LEU A 30 21.64 15.79 -20.32
CA LEU A 30 22.98 16.12 -19.83
C LEU A 30 23.89 16.50 -21.00
N LYS A 31 24.65 17.58 -20.86
CA LYS A 31 25.47 18.17 -21.91
C LYS A 31 26.94 17.87 -21.74
N ASN A 32 27.33 16.59 -21.78
CA ASN A 32 28.73 16.15 -21.65
C ASN A 32 29.38 16.73 -20.38
N ILE A 33 28.74 16.49 -19.24
CA ILE A 33 29.14 17.10 -17.96
C ILE A 33 30.16 16.24 -17.23
N ASP A 34 31.06 16.91 -16.50
CA ASP A 34 32.00 16.32 -15.56
C ASP A 34 31.59 16.67 -14.13
N VAL A 35 31.54 15.67 -13.25
CA VAL A 35 31.09 15.85 -11.85
C VAL A 35 32.01 15.09 -10.90
N GLU A 36 32.40 15.74 -9.82
CA GLU A 36 33.18 15.16 -8.72
C GLU A 36 32.29 15.09 -7.46
N ILE A 37 32.18 13.94 -6.84
CA ILE A 37 31.44 13.71 -5.59
C ILE A 37 32.42 13.18 -4.55
N PRO A 38 32.63 13.90 -3.41
CA PRO A 38 33.46 13.37 -2.34
C PRO A 38 32.88 12.07 -1.77
N ARG A 39 33.75 11.13 -1.43
CA ARG A 39 33.32 9.91 -0.73
C ARG A 39 33.15 10.19 0.75
N ASP A 40 32.42 9.28 1.42
CA ASP A 40 32.14 9.39 2.86
C ASP A 40 31.52 10.75 3.24
N SER A 41 30.66 11.26 2.35
CA SER A 41 30.02 12.57 2.45
C SER A 41 28.51 12.50 2.14
N LEU A 42 27.77 13.47 2.65
CA LEU A 42 26.39 13.74 2.27
C LEU A 42 26.40 14.78 1.14
N THR A 43 26.15 14.34 -0.09
CA THR A 43 26.09 15.20 -1.28
C THR A 43 24.67 15.41 -1.73
N VAL A 44 24.25 16.66 -1.92
CA VAL A 44 22.93 17.02 -2.46
C VAL A 44 23.07 17.42 -3.93
N ILE A 45 22.30 16.75 -4.81
CA ILE A 45 22.14 17.13 -6.21
C ILE A 45 20.83 17.93 -6.32
N THR A 46 20.94 19.20 -6.70
CA THR A 46 19.80 20.13 -6.78
C THR A 46 19.69 20.80 -8.16
N GLY A 47 18.70 21.68 -8.34
CA GLY A 47 18.43 22.42 -9.56
C GLY A 47 16.97 22.37 -9.99
N LEU A 48 16.58 23.10 -11.01
CA LEU A 48 15.18 23.19 -11.49
C LEU A 48 14.59 21.82 -11.86
N SER A 49 13.26 21.68 -11.80
CA SER A 49 12.58 20.46 -12.28
C SER A 49 12.89 20.26 -13.76
N GLY A 50 13.31 19.02 -14.14
CA GLY A 50 13.72 18.70 -15.50
C GLY A 50 15.10 19.24 -15.91
N SER A 51 15.95 19.70 -14.99
CA SER A 51 17.30 20.12 -15.27
C SER A 51 18.29 19.00 -15.58
N GLY A 52 17.99 17.74 -15.16
CA GLY A 52 18.85 16.57 -15.39
C GLY A 52 19.39 15.91 -14.11
N LYS A 53 18.89 16.31 -12.94
CA LYS A 53 19.30 15.74 -11.63
C LYS A 53 19.17 14.23 -11.58
N SER A 54 17.96 13.72 -11.86
CA SER A 54 17.68 12.27 -11.85
C SER A 54 18.45 11.55 -12.94
N SER A 55 18.68 12.20 -14.09
CA SER A 55 19.53 11.65 -15.17
C SER A 55 20.97 11.44 -14.72
N LEU A 56 21.53 12.35 -13.90
CA LEU A 56 22.86 12.17 -13.32
C LEU A 56 22.85 11.10 -12.21
N ALA A 57 21.94 11.23 -11.24
CA ALA A 57 21.94 10.38 -10.04
C ALA A 57 21.54 8.92 -10.36
N PHE A 58 20.42 8.73 -11.06
CA PHE A 58 19.83 7.40 -11.28
C PHE A 58 20.21 6.82 -12.63
N ASP A 59 20.02 7.56 -13.73
CA ASP A 59 20.25 7.03 -15.08
C ASP A 59 21.74 6.98 -15.47
N THR A 60 22.63 7.64 -14.70
CA THR A 60 24.09 7.61 -14.94
C THR A 60 24.81 6.88 -13.80
N ILE A 61 24.84 7.44 -12.57
CA ILE A 61 25.68 6.91 -11.47
C ILE A 61 25.14 5.57 -10.97
N TYR A 62 23.83 5.51 -10.64
CA TYR A 62 23.22 4.27 -10.18
C TYR A 62 23.22 3.18 -11.25
N ALA A 63 22.84 3.53 -12.48
CA ALA A 63 22.78 2.58 -13.59
C ALA A 63 24.15 1.94 -13.86
N GLU A 64 25.23 2.71 -13.86
CA GLU A 64 26.60 2.19 -14.05
C GLU A 64 27.04 1.34 -12.84
N GLY A 65 26.74 1.76 -11.62
CA GLY A 65 27.04 0.99 -10.41
C GLY A 65 26.33 -0.36 -10.39
N GLN A 66 25.04 -0.37 -10.74
CA GLN A 66 24.25 -1.59 -10.85
C GLN A 66 24.76 -2.50 -11.98
N ARG A 67 25.07 -1.94 -13.15
CA ARG A 67 25.67 -2.69 -14.27
C ARG A 67 26.95 -3.39 -13.85
N ARG A 68 27.87 -2.67 -13.19
CA ARG A 68 29.13 -3.27 -12.68
C ARG A 68 28.89 -4.39 -11.68
N TYR A 69 27.89 -4.22 -10.82
CA TYR A 69 27.52 -5.26 -9.86
C TYR A 69 27.00 -6.52 -10.57
N ILE A 70 26.12 -6.36 -11.57
CA ILE A 70 25.59 -7.48 -12.38
C ILE A 70 26.71 -8.15 -13.17
N ASP A 71 27.71 -7.40 -13.65
CA ASP A 71 28.87 -7.96 -14.37
C ASP A 71 29.72 -8.91 -13.50
N THR A 72 29.62 -8.81 -12.15
CA THR A 72 30.28 -9.75 -11.24
C THR A 72 29.62 -11.12 -11.17
N PHE A 73 28.38 -11.26 -11.66
CA PHE A 73 27.65 -12.50 -11.63
C PHE A 73 28.11 -13.50 -12.71
N SER A 74 27.79 -14.78 -12.51
CA SER A 74 28.04 -15.82 -13.51
C SER A 74 27.33 -15.51 -14.84
N ALA A 75 27.86 -16.01 -15.95
CA ALA A 75 27.25 -15.84 -17.29
C ALA A 75 25.79 -16.32 -17.33
N TYR A 76 25.47 -17.40 -16.60
CA TYR A 76 24.10 -17.90 -16.48
C TYR A 76 23.17 -16.88 -15.78
N ALA A 77 23.58 -16.34 -14.64
CA ALA A 77 22.81 -15.33 -13.92
C ALA A 77 22.65 -14.04 -14.73
N ARG A 78 23.68 -13.58 -15.43
CA ARG A 78 23.60 -12.42 -16.33
C ARG A 78 22.59 -12.61 -17.47
N ASN A 79 22.58 -13.78 -18.11
CA ASN A 79 21.60 -14.09 -19.17
C ASN A 79 20.18 -14.13 -18.64
N PHE A 80 19.98 -14.57 -17.40
CA PHE A 80 18.67 -14.61 -16.75
C PHE A 80 18.17 -13.23 -16.31
N LEU A 81 19.08 -12.37 -15.81
CA LEU A 81 18.77 -11.01 -15.36
C LEU A 81 18.65 -10.00 -16.52
N GLY A 82 19.09 -10.37 -17.73
CA GLY A 82 19.19 -9.45 -18.85
C GLY A 82 20.44 -8.55 -18.78
N GLY A 83 21.07 -8.27 -19.92
CA GLY A 83 22.19 -7.33 -20.01
C GLY A 83 21.67 -5.89 -19.82
N MET A 84 22.25 -5.14 -18.90
CA MET A 84 22.00 -3.69 -18.77
C MET A 84 22.86 -2.93 -19.79
N GLU A 85 22.21 -2.01 -20.50
CA GLU A 85 22.94 -1.10 -21.38
C GLU A 85 23.83 -0.17 -20.55
N ARG A 86 25.03 0.11 -21.04
CA ARG A 86 25.93 1.08 -20.42
C ARG A 86 25.34 2.49 -20.61
N PRO A 87 25.24 3.31 -19.54
CA PRO A 87 24.83 4.69 -19.70
C PRO A 87 25.80 5.45 -20.62
N ASP A 88 25.32 6.46 -21.33
CA ASP A 88 26.13 7.32 -22.20
C ASP A 88 27.02 8.23 -21.35
N VAL A 89 28.18 7.71 -20.99
CA VAL A 89 29.18 8.36 -20.14
C VAL A 89 30.57 7.87 -20.58
N ASP A 90 31.55 8.77 -20.59
CA ASP A 90 32.92 8.39 -20.98
C ASP A 90 33.52 7.45 -19.94
N ASN A 91 33.56 7.85 -18.69
CA ASN A 91 34.05 7.01 -17.59
C ASN A 91 33.45 7.41 -16.23
N ILE A 92 33.37 6.45 -15.32
CA ILE A 92 33.06 6.69 -13.90
C ILE A 92 34.06 5.91 -13.04
N THR A 93 34.74 6.59 -12.12
CA THR A 93 35.67 5.96 -11.18
C THR A 93 35.27 6.20 -9.73
N GLY A 94 35.80 5.41 -8.80
CA GLY A 94 35.55 5.58 -7.38
C GLY A 94 34.18 5.05 -6.90
N LEU A 95 33.38 4.34 -7.75
CA LEU A 95 32.10 3.77 -7.37
C LEU A 95 32.28 2.64 -6.35
N SER A 96 31.54 2.75 -5.23
CA SER A 96 31.24 1.67 -4.30
C SER A 96 30.00 0.88 -4.77
N PRO A 97 29.67 -0.27 -4.18
CA PRO A 97 28.35 -0.90 -4.36
C PRO A 97 27.24 0.12 -4.14
N VAL A 98 26.27 0.16 -5.05
CA VAL A 98 25.26 1.22 -5.07
C VAL A 98 23.88 0.69 -4.65
N ILE A 99 23.18 1.43 -3.81
CA ILE A 99 21.79 1.16 -3.37
C ILE A 99 20.94 2.39 -3.68
N SER A 100 19.86 2.19 -4.42
CA SER A 100 18.86 3.23 -4.71
C SER A 100 17.65 3.11 -3.80
N ILE A 101 17.20 4.25 -3.28
CA ILE A 101 16.00 4.37 -2.47
C ILE A 101 15.05 5.36 -3.14
N GLU A 102 14.25 4.84 -4.08
CA GLU A 102 13.26 5.61 -4.86
C GLU A 102 11.90 5.64 -4.17
N GLN A 103 11.07 6.64 -4.54
CA GLN A 103 9.70 6.79 -4.05
C GLN A 103 8.70 5.76 -4.60
N LYS A 104 8.97 5.17 -5.75
CA LYS A 104 8.00 4.29 -6.41
C LYS A 104 7.69 3.09 -5.53
N THR A 105 6.44 3.01 -5.06
CA THR A 105 5.92 1.83 -4.37
C THR A 105 5.72 0.71 -5.38
N THR A 106 6.70 -0.19 -5.47
CA THR A 106 6.63 -1.34 -6.37
C THR A 106 5.87 -2.52 -5.76
N ASN A 107 5.71 -2.54 -4.45
CA ASN A 107 5.14 -3.68 -3.75
C ASN A 107 3.61 -3.57 -3.61
N LYS A 108 2.88 -4.15 -4.56
CA LYS A 108 1.41 -4.30 -4.53
C LYS A 108 0.95 -5.58 -3.83
N ASN A 109 1.86 -6.34 -3.23
CA ASN A 109 1.52 -7.59 -2.57
C ASN A 109 0.70 -7.31 -1.30
N PRO A 110 -0.56 -7.78 -1.20
CA PRO A 110 -1.42 -7.53 -0.04
C PRO A 110 -0.91 -8.19 1.25
N ARG A 111 0.05 -9.08 1.14
CA ARG A 111 0.69 -9.77 2.27
C ARG A 111 1.92 -9.04 2.81
N SER A 112 2.42 -8.03 2.11
CA SER A 112 3.53 -7.22 2.59
C SER A 112 3.04 -6.18 3.58
N THR A 113 3.70 -6.09 4.74
CA THR A 113 3.39 -5.15 5.82
C THR A 113 4.65 -4.40 6.25
N VAL A 114 4.48 -3.33 7.00
CA VAL A 114 5.61 -2.60 7.63
C VAL A 114 6.49 -3.58 8.40
N GLY A 115 5.87 -4.44 9.25
CA GLY A 115 6.61 -5.42 10.06
C GLY A 115 7.43 -6.42 9.24
N THR A 116 6.90 -6.89 8.09
CA THR A 116 7.65 -7.81 7.22
C THR A 116 8.73 -7.12 6.40
N THR A 117 8.52 -5.86 6.00
CA THR A 117 9.50 -5.07 5.25
C THR A 117 10.69 -4.65 6.12
N THR A 118 10.44 -4.39 7.41
CA THR A 118 11.47 -4.02 8.40
C THR A 118 12.11 -5.20 9.10
N GLU A 119 11.70 -6.43 8.78
CA GLU A 119 12.09 -7.68 9.44
C GLU A 119 11.71 -7.78 10.93
N ILE A 120 11.12 -6.74 11.52
CA ILE A 120 10.70 -6.75 12.93
C ILE A 120 9.74 -7.89 13.21
N TYR A 121 8.82 -8.18 12.26
CA TYR A 121 7.86 -9.27 12.39
C TYR A 121 8.54 -10.64 12.44
N ASP A 122 9.67 -10.83 11.77
CA ASP A 122 10.43 -12.08 11.78
C ASP A 122 11.09 -12.32 13.15
N TYR A 123 11.60 -11.27 13.78
CA TYR A 123 12.08 -11.33 15.15
C TYR A 123 10.96 -11.55 16.16
N LEU A 124 9.79 -10.94 15.97
CA LEU A 124 8.62 -11.20 16.81
C LEU A 124 8.17 -12.66 16.70
N ARG A 125 8.11 -13.26 15.52
CA ARG A 125 7.80 -14.68 15.33
C ARG A 125 8.78 -15.58 16.08
N LEU A 126 10.07 -15.27 16.01
CA LEU A 126 11.11 -15.98 16.74
C LEU A 126 10.92 -15.83 18.25
N LEU A 127 10.64 -14.64 18.73
CA LEU A 127 10.40 -14.32 20.13
C LEU A 127 9.21 -15.13 20.69
N TYR A 128 8.06 -15.12 19.98
CA TYR A 128 6.88 -15.89 20.38
C TYR A 128 7.10 -17.40 20.35
N ALA A 129 7.84 -17.90 19.37
CA ALA A 129 8.16 -19.32 19.27
C ALA A 129 9.09 -19.81 20.40
N ARG A 130 9.95 -18.95 20.94
CA ARG A 130 10.97 -19.33 21.93
C ARG A 130 10.60 -18.94 23.36
N ALA A 131 9.96 -17.78 23.55
CA ALA A 131 9.64 -17.21 24.86
C ALA A 131 8.13 -17.09 25.13
N GLY A 132 7.26 -17.34 24.13
CA GLY A 132 5.81 -17.21 24.27
C GLY A 132 5.21 -18.26 25.20
N THR A 133 4.27 -17.84 26.04
CA THR A 133 3.46 -18.70 26.88
C THR A 133 2.15 -19.05 26.20
N ALA A 134 1.85 -20.35 26.05
CA ALA A 134 0.62 -20.83 25.42
C ALA A 134 -0.58 -20.81 26.38
N TYR A 135 -1.74 -20.36 25.88
CA TYR A 135 -3.02 -20.41 26.57
C TYR A 135 -4.03 -21.20 25.73
N SER A 136 -5.01 -21.80 26.35
CA SER A 136 -6.10 -22.49 25.66
C SER A 136 -7.07 -21.47 25.06
N TYR A 137 -7.36 -21.56 23.75
CA TYR A 137 -8.34 -20.68 23.09
C TYR A 137 -9.79 -20.99 23.49
N VAL A 138 -10.02 -22.09 24.26
CA VAL A 138 -11.37 -22.49 24.74
C VAL A 138 -11.56 -22.08 26.19
N THR A 139 -10.60 -22.35 27.08
CA THR A 139 -10.71 -22.11 28.52
C THR A 139 -9.97 -20.89 29.02
N GLY A 140 -9.03 -20.33 28.22
CA GLY A 140 -8.14 -19.24 28.65
C GLY A 140 -7.04 -19.67 29.63
N GLU A 141 -6.98 -20.95 30.03
CA GLU A 141 -6.00 -21.46 30.96
C GLU A 141 -4.61 -21.59 30.32
N LYS A 142 -3.58 -21.41 31.14
CA LYS A 142 -2.20 -21.61 30.72
C LYS A 142 -1.99 -23.10 30.38
N MET A 143 -1.42 -23.38 29.23
CA MET A 143 -1.10 -24.74 28.80
C MET A 143 0.15 -25.26 29.49
N VAL A 144 0.15 -26.53 29.76
CA VAL A 144 1.24 -27.22 30.48
C VAL A 144 1.81 -28.36 29.65
N LYS A 145 3.08 -28.63 29.85
CA LYS A 145 3.80 -29.76 29.26
C LYS A 145 4.37 -30.56 30.39
N TYR A 146 4.08 -31.86 30.44
CA TYR A 146 4.54 -32.75 31.50
C TYR A 146 5.58 -33.72 30.97
N THR A 147 6.60 -34.03 31.78
CA THR A 147 7.48 -35.18 31.54
C THR A 147 6.78 -36.46 31.99
N GLU A 148 7.23 -37.63 31.53
CA GLU A 148 6.66 -38.93 31.94
C GLU A 148 6.78 -39.15 33.44
N GLU A 149 7.92 -38.78 34.01
CA GLU A 149 8.18 -38.91 35.44
C GLU A 149 7.16 -38.06 36.23
N ARG A 150 6.95 -36.80 35.80
CA ARG A 150 5.99 -35.90 36.48
C ARG A 150 4.56 -36.40 36.35
N ILE A 151 4.19 -36.99 35.21
CA ILE A 151 2.86 -37.59 35.02
C ILE A 151 2.69 -38.77 35.99
N ILE A 152 3.68 -39.64 36.13
CA ILE A 152 3.66 -40.79 37.05
C ILE A 152 3.56 -40.33 38.52
N GLU A 153 4.34 -39.32 38.92
CA GLU A 153 4.24 -38.70 40.23
C GLU A 153 2.83 -38.16 40.52
N MET A 154 2.24 -37.44 39.59
CA MET A 154 0.90 -36.89 39.72
C MET A 154 -0.17 -37.98 39.77
N ILE A 155 -0.06 -39.04 38.97
CA ILE A 155 -0.96 -40.18 39.05
C ILE A 155 -0.87 -40.87 40.43
N ASN A 156 0.31 -41.09 40.94
CA ASN A 156 0.51 -41.69 42.25
C ASN A 156 -0.05 -40.82 43.38
N SER A 157 0.13 -39.50 43.29
CA SER A 157 -0.39 -38.54 44.27
C SER A 157 -1.91 -38.40 44.24
N ASP A 158 -2.47 -38.12 43.03
CA ASP A 158 -3.88 -37.73 42.88
C ASP A 158 -4.85 -38.90 42.94
N TYR A 159 -4.38 -40.13 42.64
CA TYR A 159 -5.22 -41.31 42.50
C TYR A 159 -4.84 -42.43 43.48
N ALA A 160 -4.08 -42.15 44.52
CA ALA A 160 -3.73 -43.15 45.56
C ALA A 160 -4.98 -43.86 46.10
N GLY A 161 -4.99 -45.20 46.08
CA GLY A 161 -6.13 -46.03 46.54
C GLY A 161 -7.33 -46.14 45.59
N LYS A 162 -7.39 -45.34 44.52
CA LYS A 162 -8.50 -45.28 43.57
C LYS A 162 -8.40 -46.30 42.45
N ARG A 163 -9.54 -46.61 41.81
CA ARG A 163 -9.62 -47.42 40.58
C ARG A 163 -9.59 -46.49 39.37
N ILE A 164 -8.60 -46.64 38.51
CA ILE A 164 -8.39 -45.81 37.35
C ILE A 164 -8.38 -46.60 36.04
N TYR A 165 -8.82 -45.93 34.96
CA TYR A 165 -8.53 -46.33 33.60
C TYR A 165 -7.45 -45.42 33.03
N ILE A 166 -6.46 -46.05 32.38
CA ILE A 166 -5.44 -45.32 31.61
C ILE A 166 -5.82 -45.45 30.13
N LEU A 167 -6.07 -44.33 29.48
CA LEU A 167 -6.54 -44.28 28.12
C LEU A 167 -5.58 -43.51 27.22
N ALA A 168 -5.46 -43.93 25.97
CA ALA A 168 -4.75 -43.18 24.94
C ALA A 168 -5.73 -42.50 23.98
N ALA A 169 -5.57 -41.20 23.76
CA ALA A 169 -6.41 -40.42 22.89
C ALA A 169 -6.03 -40.64 21.43
N LEU A 170 -6.94 -41.16 20.60
CA LEU A 170 -6.73 -41.48 19.19
C LEU A 170 -7.44 -40.52 18.25
N VAL A 171 -8.63 -40.04 18.60
CA VAL A 171 -9.43 -39.13 17.82
C VAL A 171 -9.99 -38.02 18.72
N ARG A 172 -9.89 -36.79 18.31
CA ARG A 172 -10.44 -35.60 18.98
C ARG A 172 -11.24 -34.75 18.04
N GLN A 173 -12.55 -34.59 18.31
CA GLN A 173 -13.49 -33.69 17.63
C GLN A 173 -13.44 -33.83 16.08
N ARG A 174 -13.40 -35.05 15.56
CA ARG A 174 -13.33 -35.31 14.11
C ARG A 174 -14.49 -36.17 13.63
N LYS A 175 -15.02 -35.86 12.47
CA LYS A 175 -16.02 -36.65 11.77
C LYS A 175 -15.41 -37.90 11.16
N GLY A 176 -16.13 -38.99 11.15
CA GLY A 176 -15.71 -40.24 10.54
C GLY A 176 -16.40 -41.49 11.11
N HIS A 177 -16.42 -42.57 10.36
CA HIS A 177 -17.00 -43.84 10.82
C HIS A 177 -15.99 -44.76 11.51
N TYR A 178 -14.72 -44.50 11.47
CA TYR A 178 -13.59 -45.11 12.18
C TYR A 178 -13.53 -46.66 12.23
N ARG A 179 -14.17 -47.36 11.29
CA ARG A 179 -14.21 -48.81 11.22
C ARG A 179 -12.80 -49.45 11.17
N GLU A 180 -11.93 -48.89 10.33
CA GLU A 180 -10.55 -49.40 10.20
C GLU A 180 -9.74 -49.20 11.48
N LEU A 181 -9.95 -48.10 12.20
CA LEU A 181 -9.33 -47.81 13.49
C LEU A 181 -9.71 -48.92 14.51
N PHE A 182 -11.02 -49.22 14.65
CA PHE A 182 -11.48 -50.22 15.58
C PHE A 182 -10.96 -51.62 15.22
N GLU A 183 -10.88 -52.00 13.96
CA GLU A 183 -10.30 -53.27 13.54
C GLU A 183 -8.79 -53.32 13.81
N THR A 184 -8.07 -52.23 13.66
CA THR A 184 -6.65 -52.13 14.01
C THR A 184 -6.40 -52.29 15.50
N LEU A 185 -7.22 -51.63 16.34
CA LEU A 185 -7.14 -51.76 17.81
C LEU A 185 -7.43 -53.18 18.24
N ARG A 186 -8.42 -53.83 17.64
CA ARG A 186 -8.74 -55.24 17.92
C ARG A 186 -7.59 -56.17 17.57
N ARG A 187 -6.93 -55.97 16.43
CA ARG A 187 -5.73 -56.77 16.03
C ARG A 187 -4.56 -56.56 16.99
N LYS A 188 -4.41 -55.33 17.56
CA LYS A 188 -3.41 -55.04 18.59
C LYS A 188 -3.74 -55.63 19.96
N GLY A 189 -4.95 -56.24 20.15
CA GLY A 189 -5.38 -56.89 21.36
C GLY A 189 -6.06 -55.97 22.39
N TYR A 190 -6.43 -54.75 22.01
CA TYR A 190 -7.20 -53.89 22.90
C TYR A 190 -8.68 -54.32 22.94
N LEU A 191 -9.24 -54.33 24.13
CA LEU A 191 -10.61 -54.85 24.38
C LEU A 191 -11.64 -53.75 24.45
N TYR A 192 -11.29 -52.54 24.89
CA TYR A 192 -12.20 -51.45 25.18
C TYR A 192 -11.77 -50.13 24.57
N VAL A 193 -12.76 -49.38 24.12
CA VAL A 193 -12.62 -47.99 23.71
C VAL A 193 -13.61 -47.14 24.48
N ARG A 194 -13.28 -45.90 24.71
CA ARG A 194 -14.22 -44.88 25.17
C ARG A 194 -14.60 -44.01 23.96
N ILE A 195 -15.86 -43.95 23.64
CA ILE A 195 -16.42 -43.16 22.52
C ILE A 195 -17.37 -42.13 23.12
N ASP A 196 -17.08 -40.85 22.87
CA ASP A 196 -17.89 -39.70 23.31
C ASP A 196 -18.26 -39.76 24.82
N GLY A 197 -17.39 -40.30 25.62
CA GLY A 197 -17.57 -40.40 27.06
C GLY A 197 -17.97 -41.79 27.55
N GLU A 198 -18.43 -42.70 26.70
CA GLU A 198 -18.89 -44.04 27.08
C GLU A 198 -17.85 -45.14 26.75
N ILE A 199 -17.54 -46.00 27.73
CA ILE A 199 -16.64 -47.13 27.54
C ILE A 199 -17.41 -48.32 26.94
N THR A 200 -17.00 -48.71 25.74
CA THR A 200 -17.63 -49.79 24.98
C THR A 200 -16.58 -50.86 24.58
N GLU A 201 -17.01 -52.12 24.53
CA GLU A 201 -16.17 -53.23 24.04
C GLU A 201 -16.01 -53.15 22.51
N ILE A 202 -14.77 -53.36 22.02
CA ILE A 202 -14.47 -53.35 20.59
C ILE A 202 -15.01 -54.61 19.93
N ARG A 203 -16.01 -54.49 19.08
CA ARG A 203 -16.61 -55.60 18.33
C ARG A 203 -16.23 -55.56 16.86
N SER A 204 -16.29 -56.73 16.19
CA SER A 204 -16.05 -56.81 14.75
C SER A 204 -17.10 -55.99 13.99
N GLY A 205 -16.63 -55.15 13.02
CA GLY A 205 -17.50 -54.31 12.23
C GLY A 205 -18.00 -53.02 12.90
N MET A 206 -17.51 -52.73 14.13
CA MET A 206 -17.87 -51.52 14.88
C MET A 206 -17.61 -50.25 14.06
N LYS A 207 -18.55 -49.28 14.10
CA LYS A 207 -18.46 -47.99 13.41
C LYS A 207 -19.20 -46.92 14.19
N THR A 208 -18.77 -45.68 14.00
CA THR A 208 -19.42 -44.47 14.54
C THR A 208 -20.21 -43.73 13.45
N ASP A 209 -21.01 -42.74 13.82
CA ASP A 209 -21.76 -41.91 12.89
C ASP A 209 -20.78 -41.03 12.07
N ARG A 210 -20.81 -41.17 10.74
CA ARG A 210 -19.90 -40.47 9.82
C ARG A 210 -20.02 -38.93 9.88
N TYR A 211 -21.20 -38.41 10.24
CA TYR A 211 -21.49 -36.99 10.15
C TYR A 211 -21.30 -36.23 11.46
N LYS A 212 -21.13 -36.97 12.58
CA LYS A 212 -20.88 -36.34 13.90
C LYS A 212 -19.42 -36.31 14.24
N ASN A 213 -19.04 -35.32 15.05
CA ASN A 213 -17.69 -35.26 15.62
C ASN A 213 -17.57 -36.23 16.77
N HIS A 214 -16.53 -37.05 16.79
CA HIS A 214 -16.27 -38.05 17.82
C HIS A 214 -14.97 -37.81 18.54
N ASN A 215 -14.96 -38.18 19.82
CA ASN A 215 -13.78 -38.40 20.66
C ASN A 215 -13.61 -39.90 20.89
N ILE A 216 -12.46 -40.46 20.54
CA ILE A 216 -12.20 -41.90 20.68
C ILE A 216 -10.89 -42.06 21.43
N GLU A 217 -10.97 -42.72 22.59
CA GLU A 217 -9.81 -43.08 23.40
C GLU A 217 -9.78 -44.62 23.57
N VAL A 218 -8.60 -45.24 23.39
CA VAL A 218 -8.43 -46.67 23.68
C VAL A 218 -8.04 -46.87 25.13
N VAL A 219 -8.68 -47.82 25.79
CA VAL A 219 -8.34 -48.19 27.14
C VAL A 219 -7.11 -49.10 27.10
N ILE A 220 -5.99 -48.62 27.66
CA ILE A 220 -4.73 -49.33 27.67
C ILE A 220 -4.66 -50.27 28.88
N ASP A 221 -5.06 -49.77 30.06
CA ASP A 221 -5.08 -50.59 31.29
C ASP A 221 -6.17 -50.11 32.25
N LYS A 222 -6.61 -51.04 33.10
CA LYS A 222 -7.54 -50.82 34.23
C LYS A 222 -6.80 -51.26 35.49
N MET A 223 -6.52 -50.34 36.40
CA MET A 223 -5.75 -50.68 37.61
C MET A 223 -6.34 -50.01 38.87
N GLN A 224 -6.07 -50.65 40.00
CA GLN A 224 -6.31 -50.06 41.31
C GLN A 224 -4.94 -49.59 41.84
N MET A 225 -4.83 -48.30 42.12
CA MET A 225 -3.58 -47.72 42.63
C MET A 225 -3.31 -48.21 44.04
N ARG A 226 -2.21 -48.94 44.23
CA ARG A 226 -1.70 -49.50 45.54
C ARG A 226 -0.19 -49.37 45.57
N ASP A 227 0.40 -49.37 46.77
CA ASP A 227 1.86 -49.28 46.85
C ASP A 227 2.49 -50.53 46.19
N GLY A 228 3.59 -50.31 45.43
CA GLY A 228 4.31 -51.39 44.74
C GLY A 228 3.95 -51.56 43.24
N PHE A 229 3.04 -50.78 42.66
CA PHE A 229 2.68 -50.89 41.27
C PHE A 229 3.46 -49.93 40.30
N ASP A 230 4.51 -49.27 40.75
CA ASP A 230 5.26 -48.28 39.98
C ASP A 230 5.78 -48.77 38.62
N ASP A 231 6.31 -49.99 38.54
CA ASP A 231 6.84 -50.57 37.30
C ASP A 231 5.74 -50.88 36.29
N ARG A 232 4.54 -51.35 36.77
CA ARG A 232 3.39 -51.53 35.86
C ARG A 232 2.84 -50.20 35.38
N LEU A 233 2.73 -49.23 36.26
CA LEU A 233 2.28 -47.88 35.91
C LEU A 233 3.23 -47.25 34.88
N ARG A 234 4.55 -47.30 35.05
CA ARG A 234 5.54 -46.82 34.09
C ARG A 234 5.38 -47.46 32.72
N LYS A 235 5.27 -48.77 32.64
CA LYS A 235 5.05 -49.51 31.38
C LYS A 235 3.74 -49.13 30.70
N THR A 236 2.66 -49.01 31.50
CA THR A 236 1.35 -48.65 30.99
C THR A 236 1.30 -47.18 30.46
N VAL A 237 1.89 -46.24 31.22
CA VAL A 237 1.98 -44.84 30.81
C VAL A 237 2.81 -44.72 29.54
N ALA A 238 3.97 -45.42 29.47
CA ALA A 238 4.79 -45.41 28.25
C ALA A 238 4.04 -45.98 27.03
N THR A 239 3.25 -47.06 27.23
CA THR A 239 2.42 -47.65 26.17
C THR A 239 1.29 -46.68 25.75
N ALA A 240 0.60 -46.09 26.73
CA ALA A 240 -0.46 -45.12 26.47
C ALA A 240 0.06 -43.88 25.74
N MET A 241 1.24 -43.37 26.11
CA MET A 241 1.92 -42.29 25.45
C MET A 241 2.29 -42.59 23.99
N ARG A 242 2.76 -43.81 23.72
CA ARG A 242 3.10 -44.27 22.39
C ARG A 242 1.86 -44.36 21.48
N GLU A 243 0.78 -44.99 21.98
CA GLU A 243 -0.46 -45.17 21.22
C GLU A 243 -1.22 -43.85 21.04
N GLY A 244 -1.18 -42.95 22.04
CA GLY A 244 -1.86 -41.66 22.05
C GLY A 244 -1.01 -40.48 21.51
N ASP A 245 0.10 -40.76 20.81
CA ASP A 245 1.01 -39.73 20.27
C ASP A 245 1.42 -38.68 21.32
N GLY A 246 1.79 -39.16 22.52
CA GLY A 246 2.21 -38.32 23.65
C GLY A 246 1.07 -37.77 24.49
N GLN A 247 -0.16 -38.21 24.29
CA GLN A 247 -1.33 -37.80 25.07
C GLN A 247 -1.98 -38.97 25.76
N ILE A 248 -2.28 -38.83 27.04
CA ILE A 248 -2.99 -39.83 27.82
C ILE A 248 -4.13 -39.19 28.63
N MET A 249 -5.14 -39.98 28.94
CA MET A 249 -6.23 -39.60 29.82
C MET A 249 -6.29 -40.60 30.98
N ILE A 250 -6.41 -40.08 32.18
CA ILE A 250 -6.70 -40.87 33.37
C ILE A 250 -8.14 -40.64 33.78
N LEU A 251 -8.91 -41.69 33.79
CA LEU A 251 -10.30 -41.66 34.19
C LEU A 251 -10.48 -42.34 35.55
N ASP A 252 -10.91 -41.61 36.53
CA ASP A 252 -11.35 -42.16 37.81
C ASP A 252 -12.65 -42.97 37.62
N LYS A 253 -12.63 -44.25 37.87
CA LYS A 253 -13.76 -45.12 37.64
C LYS A 253 -14.96 -44.81 38.56
N ASP A 254 -14.66 -44.37 39.78
CA ASP A 254 -15.66 -44.20 40.82
C ASP A 254 -16.38 -42.83 40.70
N THR A 255 -15.67 -41.79 40.27
CA THR A 255 -16.20 -40.44 40.11
C THR A 255 -16.55 -40.09 38.67
N GLY A 256 -16.06 -40.83 37.66
CA GLY A 256 -16.21 -40.53 36.26
C GLY A 256 -15.40 -39.29 35.76
N VAL A 257 -14.58 -38.72 36.64
CA VAL A 257 -13.75 -37.53 36.28
C VAL A 257 -12.56 -37.96 35.47
N ALA A 258 -12.37 -37.32 34.31
CA ALA A 258 -11.25 -37.53 33.43
C ALA A 258 -10.23 -36.39 33.53
N LYS A 259 -8.93 -36.71 33.67
CA LYS A 259 -7.83 -35.74 33.63
C LYS A 259 -6.87 -36.10 32.50
N ASN A 260 -6.54 -35.11 31.70
CA ASN A 260 -5.66 -35.27 30.55
C ASN A 260 -4.21 -34.91 30.91
N PHE A 261 -3.24 -35.65 30.33
CA PHE A 261 -1.82 -35.37 30.43
C PHE A 261 -1.17 -35.51 29.07
N SER A 262 -0.16 -34.69 28.79
CA SER A 262 0.53 -34.72 27.51
C SER A 262 2.01 -34.34 27.66
N LYS A 263 2.83 -34.92 26.82
CA LYS A 263 4.21 -34.47 26.57
C LYS A 263 4.25 -33.21 25.70
N ARG A 264 3.14 -32.90 25.03
CA ARG A 264 2.95 -31.65 24.26
C ARG A 264 2.26 -30.61 25.14
N LEU A 265 2.29 -29.35 24.71
CA LEU A 265 1.49 -28.29 25.33
C LEU A 265 0.02 -28.66 25.28
N MET A 266 -0.63 -28.74 26.42
CA MET A 266 -2.03 -29.13 26.52
C MET A 266 -2.73 -28.36 27.64
N CYS A 267 -4.01 -28.04 27.39
CA CYS A 267 -4.91 -27.55 28.42
C CYS A 267 -5.34 -28.69 29.34
N PRO A 268 -5.09 -28.62 30.67
CA PRO A 268 -5.45 -29.68 31.60
C PRO A 268 -6.94 -30.01 31.61
N THR A 269 -7.78 -28.96 31.49
CA THR A 269 -9.24 -29.09 31.60
C THR A 269 -9.88 -29.56 30.29
N SER A 270 -9.59 -28.92 29.15
CA SER A 270 -10.24 -29.26 27.86
C SER A 270 -9.54 -30.37 27.08
N GLY A 271 -8.30 -30.73 27.45
CA GLY A 271 -7.50 -31.71 26.72
C GLY A 271 -7.04 -31.26 25.32
N ILE A 272 -7.29 -30.03 24.92
CA ILE A 272 -6.78 -29.47 23.67
C ILE A 272 -5.27 -29.35 23.75
N SER A 273 -4.57 -29.85 22.74
CA SER A 273 -3.11 -29.80 22.68
C SER A 273 -2.64 -29.02 21.46
N TYR A 274 -1.56 -28.26 21.62
CA TYR A 274 -0.88 -27.55 20.57
C TYR A 274 0.38 -28.28 20.13
N ARG A 275 0.80 -28.03 18.91
CA ARG A 275 2.12 -28.46 18.44
C ARG A 275 3.21 -27.69 19.17
N ASP A 276 4.44 -28.20 19.17
CA ASP A 276 5.57 -27.42 19.66
C ASP A 276 5.72 -26.14 18.83
N PRO A 277 5.85 -24.97 19.49
CA PRO A 277 5.84 -23.69 18.79
C PRO A 277 7.07 -23.52 17.88
N ALA A 278 6.82 -23.25 16.62
CA ALA A 278 7.84 -22.92 15.62
C ALA A 278 7.56 -21.55 15.00
N PRO A 279 8.57 -20.82 14.49
CA PRO A 279 8.35 -19.50 13.90
C PRO A 279 7.31 -19.47 12.76
N ASN A 280 7.15 -20.58 12.02
CA ASN A 280 6.16 -20.69 10.95
C ASN A 280 4.70 -20.64 11.46
N MET A 281 4.46 -21.08 12.69
CA MET A 281 3.15 -21.02 13.34
C MET A 281 2.67 -19.59 13.58
N PHE A 282 3.59 -18.64 13.72
CA PHE A 282 3.30 -17.22 13.91
C PHE A 282 3.39 -16.41 12.61
N SER A 283 3.46 -17.07 11.45
CA SER A 283 3.51 -16.41 10.15
C SER A 283 2.16 -16.48 9.44
N PHE A 284 1.58 -15.33 9.12
CA PHE A 284 0.38 -15.27 8.29
C PHE A 284 0.65 -15.61 6.82
N ASN A 285 1.92 -15.75 6.41
CA ASN A 285 2.33 -16.21 5.08
C ASN A 285 2.54 -17.73 5.02
N SER A 286 2.53 -18.41 6.18
CA SER A 286 2.63 -19.85 6.27
C SER A 286 1.25 -20.49 6.41
N PRO A 287 0.97 -21.63 5.74
CA PRO A 287 -0.26 -22.39 5.95
C PRO A 287 -0.49 -22.83 7.40
N GLU A 288 0.59 -22.99 8.18
CA GLU A 288 0.51 -23.41 9.59
C GLU A 288 0.02 -22.29 10.51
N GLY A 289 0.33 -21.04 10.22
CA GLY A 289 -0.02 -19.89 11.05
C GLY A 289 -1.20 -19.08 10.51
N ALA A 290 -1.46 -19.13 9.22
CA ALA A 290 -2.50 -18.32 8.58
C ALA A 290 -3.92 -18.70 9.04
N CYS A 291 -4.78 -17.71 9.18
CA CYS A 291 -6.21 -17.93 9.35
C CYS A 291 -6.78 -18.73 8.17
N SER A 292 -7.57 -19.78 8.46
CA SER A 292 -8.12 -20.69 7.44
C SER A 292 -9.05 -20.00 6.47
N LYS A 293 -9.84 -19.01 6.92
CA LYS A 293 -10.84 -18.30 6.12
C LYS A 293 -10.23 -17.27 5.18
N CYS A 294 -9.38 -16.37 5.70
CA CYS A 294 -8.78 -15.30 4.89
C CYS A 294 -7.39 -15.66 4.33
N LYS A 295 -6.87 -16.84 4.63
CA LYS A 295 -5.54 -17.33 4.18
C LYS A 295 -4.42 -16.32 4.45
N GLY A 296 -4.49 -15.64 5.60
CA GLY A 296 -3.48 -14.67 6.05
C GLY A 296 -3.65 -13.25 5.51
N LEU A 297 -4.74 -12.92 4.83
CA LEU A 297 -5.00 -11.56 4.32
C LEU A 297 -5.55 -10.62 5.39
N GLY A 298 -6.29 -11.15 6.39
CA GLY A 298 -6.96 -10.36 7.44
C GLY A 298 -8.33 -9.83 7.01
N TYR A 299 -8.66 -9.91 5.74
CA TYR A 299 -9.94 -9.50 5.16
C TYR A 299 -10.46 -10.54 4.18
N VAL A 300 -11.73 -10.46 3.86
CA VAL A 300 -12.41 -11.30 2.87
C VAL A 300 -13.16 -10.40 1.89
N ASN A 301 -13.33 -10.87 0.67
CA ASN A 301 -14.19 -10.21 -0.29
C ASN A 301 -15.63 -10.67 -0.04
N GLU A 302 -16.52 -9.74 0.30
CA GLU A 302 -17.93 -9.97 0.45
C GLU A 302 -18.72 -9.22 -0.61
N ILE A 303 -19.89 -9.74 -0.99
CA ILE A 303 -20.75 -9.08 -1.96
C ILE A 303 -21.40 -7.86 -1.28
N ASP A 304 -21.18 -6.68 -1.83
CA ASP A 304 -21.77 -5.43 -1.33
C ASP A 304 -23.19 -5.25 -1.90
N MET A 305 -24.19 -5.43 -1.07
CA MET A 305 -25.60 -5.32 -1.48
C MET A 305 -25.94 -3.94 -2.04
N LYS A 306 -25.28 -2.86 -1.58
CA LYS A 306 -25.45 -1.52 -2.15
C LYS A 306 -24.89 -1.37 -3.56
N LYS A 307 -23.97 -2.25 -3.97
CA LYS A 307 -23.49 -2.34 -5.34
C LYS A 307 -24.32 -3.27 -6.20
N VAL A 308 -24.98 -4.24 -5.58
CA VAL A 308 -25.90 -5.16 -6.26
C VAL A 308 -27.23 -4.43 -6.56
N ILE A 309 -27.74 -3.69 -5.59
CA ILE A 309 -28.95 -2.87 -5.70
C ILE A 309 -28.60 -1.45 -5.26
N PRO A 310 -28.05 -0.60 -6.15
CA PRO A 310 -27.68 0.77 -5.79
C PRO A 310 -28.85 1.73 -5.69
N ASP A 311 -29.99 1.43 -6.34
CA ASP A 311 -31.19 2.23 -6.38
C ASP A 311 -32.42 1.31 -6.29
N ASP A 312 -33.05 1.27 -5.15
CA ASP A 312 -34.20 0.45 -4.83
C ASP A 312 -35.55 1.03 -5.32
N SER A 313 -35.53 2.28 -5.80
CA SER A 313 -36.68 2.90 -6.47
C SER A 313 -36.91 2.35 -7.89
N LEU A 314 -35.90 1.71 -8.46
CA LEU A 314 -35.99 1.05 -9.75
C LEU A 314 -36.59 -0.36 -9.62
N SER A 315 -37.23 -0.82 -10.71
CA SER A 315 -37.72 -2.19 -10.82
C SER A 315 -36.62 -3.14 -11.33
N ILE A 316 -36.81 -4.46 -11.12
CA ILE A 316 -35.91 -5.49 -11.66
C ILE A 316 -35.91 -5.44 -13.19
N TYR A 317 -37.04 -5.09 -13.80
CA TYR A 317 -37.17 -4.91 -15.25
C TYR A 317 -36.29 -3.78 -15.79
N GLU A 318 -36.16 -2.69 -15.05
CA GLU A 318 -35.32 -1.51 -15.39
C GLU A 318 -33.86 -1.72 -15.06
N GLY A 319 -33.52 -2.77 -14.30
CA GLY A 319 -32.16 -3.16 -13.96
C GLY A 319 -31.73 -2.76 -12.54
N ALA A 320 -32.64 -2.69 -11.58
CA ALA A 320 -32.34 -2.45 -10.18
C ALA A 320 -31.27 -3.41 -9.65
N ILE A 321 -31.31 -4.68 -10.05
CA ILE A 321 -30.28 -5.67 -9.75
C ILE A 321 -29.17 -5.58 -10.82
N VAL A 322 -28.19 -4.75 -10.56
CA VAL A 322 -27.12 -4.43 -11.53
C VAL A 322 -26.42 -5.65 -12.14
N PRO A 323 -26.10 -6.73 -11.39
CA PRO A 323 -25.50 -7.95 -11.96
C PRO A 323 -26.34 -8.60 -13.05
N LEU A 324 -27.65 -8.48 -13.01
CA LEU A 324 -28.55 -9.03 -14.05
C LEU A 324 -28.70 -8.06 -15.23
N GLY A 325 -28.53 -6.76 -14.96
CA GLY A 325 -28.80 -5.70 -15.94
C GLY A 325 -30.31 -5.53 -16.21
N LYS A 326 -30.63 -4.82 -17.29
CA LYS A 326 -32.02 -4.65 -17.74
C LYS A 326 -32.63 -5.98 -18.20
N TYR A 327 -33.95 -6.11 -18.10
CA TYR A 327 -34.68 -7.31 -18.49
C TYR A 327 -34.23 -7.85 -19.84
N LYS A 328 -33.98 -9.16 -19.87
CA LYS A 328 -33.75 -9.94 -21.05
C LYS A 328 -34.63 -11.20 -20.99
N ASN A 329 -35.07 -11.69 -22.16
CA ASN A 329 -35.87 -12.92 -22.24
C ASN A 329 -34.98 -14.16 -21.97
N GLN A 330 -34.59 -14.36 -20.69
CA GLN A 330 -33.70 -15.41 -20.19
C GLN A 330 -34.30 -16.11 -18.99
N MET A 331 -33.90 -17.38 -18.79
CA MET A 331 -34.40 -18.25 -17.72
C MET A 331 -34.38 -17.62 -16.36
N ILE A 332 -33.32 -16.88 -15.99
CA ILE A 332 -33.17 -16.24 -14.67
C ILE A 332 -34.28 -15.22 -14.39
N PHE A 333 -34.69 -14.44 -15.41
CA PHE A 333 -35.79 -13.49 -15.26
C PHE A 333 -37.17 -14.17 -15.19
N TRP A 334 -37.35 -15.33 -15.82
CA TRP A 334 -38.56 -16.10 -15.70
C TRP A 334 -38.69 -16.70 -14.29
N GLN A 335 -37.60 -17.23 -13.73
CA GLN A 335 -37.55 -17.75 -12.36
C GLN A 335 -37.88 -16.66 -11.35
N ILE A 336 -37.25 -15.48 -11.47
CA ILE A 336 -37.52 -14.31 -10.60
C ILE A 336 -38.98 -13.87 -10.78
N GLY A 337 -39.48 -13.83 -12.01
CA GLY A 337 -40.90 -13.49 -12.27
C GLY A 337 -41.88 -14.43 -11.56
N ALA A 338 -41.60 -15.72 -11.54
CA ALA A 338 -42.48 -16.72 -10.87
C ALA A 338 -42.41 -16.59 -9.33
N ILE A 339 -41.26 -16.22 -8.75
CA ILE A 339 -41.11 -15.91 -7.31
C ILE A 339 -41.92 -14.67 -6.94
N LEU A 340 -41.81 -13.61 -7.75
CA LEU A 340 -42.54 -12.37 -7.53
C LEU A 340 -44.06 -12.53 -7.67
N GLU A 341 -44.50 -13.33 -8.63
CA GLU A 341 -45.96 -13.62 -8.84
C GLU A 341 -46.60 -14.28 -7.63
N ALA A 342 -45.86 -15.14 -6.92
CA ALA A 342 -46.34 -15.76 -5.67
C ALA A 342 -46.56 -14.73 -4.55
N ALA A 343 -45.94 -13.59 -4.59
CA ALA A 343 -46.10 -12.47 -3.64
C ALA A 343 -46.93 -11.32 -4.24
N GLU A 344 -47.71 -11.58 -5.28
CA GLU A 344 -48.53 -10.58 -5.99
C GLU A 344 -47.74 -9.39 -6.56
N CYS A 345 -46.43 -9.59 -6.77
CA CYS A 345 -45.50 -8.64 -7.37
C CYS A 345 -45.18 -8.97 -8.81
N THR A 346 -44.60 -8.03 -9.52
CA THR A 346 -44.13 -8.22 -10.92
C THR A 346 -42.68 -7.77 -11.09
N LEU A 347 -42.03 -8.14 -12.19
CA LEU A 347 -40.69 -7.62 -12.53
C LEU A 347 -40.65 -6.08 -12.67
N LYS A 348 -41.81 -5.41 -12.80
CA LYS A 348 -41.90 -3.94 -12.91
C LYS A 348 -42.18 -3.26 -11.57
N THR A 349 -42.41 -4.02 -10.51
CA THR A 349 -42.58 -3.49 -9.16
C THR A 349 -41.22 -2.94 -8.68
N PRO A 350 -41.12 -1.71 -8.14
CA PRO A 350 -39.91 -1.17 -7.53
C PRO A 350 -39.39 -2.11 -6.43
N VAL A 351 -38.09 -2.24 -6.32
CA VAL A 351 -37.47 -3.14 -5.33
C VAL A 351 -37.84 -2.78 -3.90
N SER A 352 -38.02 -1.47 -3.61
CA SER A 352 -38.47 -0.97 -2.32
C SER A 352 -39.87 -1.40 -1.92
N GLU A 353 -40.72 -1.80 -2.88
CA GLU A 353 -42.11 -2.25 -2.65
C GLU A 353 -42.23 -3.77 -2.58
N ILE A 354 -41.16 -4.53 -2.91
CA ILE A 354 -41.14 -5.99 -2.81
C ILE A 354 -40.99 -6.41 -1.36
N PRO A 355 -41.82 -7.35 -0.82
CA PRO A 355 -41.63 -7.89 0.51
C PRO A 355 -40.21 -8.41 0.75
N GLU A 356 -39.66 -8.16 1.95
CA GLU A 356 -38.29 -8.50 2.28
C GLU A 356 -37.97 -9.99 2.13
N ASP A 357 -38.90 -10.86 2.54
CA ASP A 357 -38.78 -12.32 2.40
C ASP A 357 -38.68 -12.74 0.93
N THR A 358 -39.51 -12.17 0.06
CA THR A 358 -39.53 -12.44 -1.38
C THR A 358 -38.24 -11.91 -2.04
N LEU A 359 -37.81 -10.72 -1.64
CA LEU A 359 -36.51 -10.17 -2.11
C LEU A 359 -35.32 -11.05 -1.68
N ASN A 360 -35.36 -11.59 -0.46
CA ASN A 360 -34.36 -12.52 0.03
C ASN A 360 -34.36 -13.83 -0.79
N GLU A 361 -35.54 -14.34 -1.20
CA GLU A 361 -35.59 -15.49 -2.11
C GLU A 361 -34.99 -15.18 -3.48
N VAL A 362 -35.23 -14.00 -4.04
CA VAL A 362 -34.61 -13.56 -5.27
C VAL A 362 -33.09 -13.46 -5.13
N LEU A 363 -32.59 -12.97 -4.02
CA LEU A 363 -31.17 -12.76 -3.80
C LEU A 363 -30.42 -14.03 -3.41
N TYR A 364 -30.94 -14.81 -2.48
CA TYR A 364 -30.23 -15.96 -1.89
C TYR A 364 -30.74 -17.31 -2.36
N GLY A 365 -31.86 -17.34 -3.07
CA GLY A 365 -32.46 -18.55 -3.62
C GLY A 365 -33.65 -19.04 -2.81
N SER A 366 -34.55 -19.80 -3.45
CA SER A 366 -35.69 -20.46 -2.82
C SER A 366 -35.43 -21.96 -2.63
N LEU A 367 -35.83 -22.48 -1.45
CA LEU A 367 -35.78 -23.92 -1.15
C LEU A 367 -36.97 -24.65 -1.80
N GLU A 368 -38.00 -23.93 -2.23
CA GLU A 368 -39.16 -24.50 -2.88
C GLU A 368 -38.98 -24.65 -4.37
N THR A 369 -39.71 -25.59 -4.96
CA THR A 369 -39.75 -25.80 -6.40
C THR A 369 -40.60 -24.72 -7.04
N ILE A 370 -40.05 -23.94 -7.93
CA ILE A 370 -40.68 -22.85 -8.64
C ILE A 370 -41.37 -23.40 -9.90
N ARG A 371 -42.64 -23.04 -10.09
CA ARG A 371 -43.41 -23.34 -11.30
C ARG A 371 -43.30 -22.18 -12.29
N ILE A 372 -42.75 -22.41 -13.47
CA ILE A 372 -42.78 -21.45 -14.57
C ILE A 372 -43.85 -21.89 -15.58
N SER A 373 -44.78 -21.00 -15.88
CA SER A 373 -45.89 -21.28 -16.79
C SER A 373 -45.39 -21.65 -18.21
N LYS A 374 -46.00 -22.62 -18.83
CA LYS A 374 -45.80 -23.05 -20.22
C LYS A 374 -45.84 -21.89 -21.22
N ASP A 375 -46.67 -20.88 -20.95
CA ASP A 375 -46.82 -19.70 -21.81
C ASP A 375 -45.57 -18.81 -21.82
N VAL A 376 -44.85 -18.77 -20.72
CA VAL A 376 -43.58 -18.02 -20.59
C VAL A 376 -42.44 -18.77 -21.29
N VAL A 377 -42.33 -20.07 -21.05
CA VAL A 377 -41.25 -20.93 -21.63
C VAL A 377 -41.53 -21.30 -23.08
N ARG A 378 -42.78 -21.15 -23.54
CA ARG A 378 -43.28 -21.57 -24.87
C ARG A 378 -43.10 -23.07 -25.13
N THR A 379 -43.45 -23.88 -24.13
CA THR A 379 -43.40 -25.35 -24.16
C THR A 379 -44.80 -25.95 -24.05
N SER A 380 -44.93 -27.29 -24.20
CA SER A 380 -46.18 -28.00 -24.07
C SER A 380 -46.66 -28.22 -22.64
N SER A 381 -45.75 -28.03 -21.63
CA SER A 381 -46.04 -28.24 -20.21
C SER A 381 -45.32 -27.20 -19.36
N ASP A 382 -45.83 -27.00 -18.15
CA ASP A 382 -45.17 -26.13 -17.15
C ASP A 382 -43.79 -26.67 -16.77
N TYR A 383 -42.86 -25.77 -16.50
CA TYR A 383 -41.50 -26.13 -16.14
C TYR A 383 -41.30 -25.93 -14.63
N PHE A 384 -40.78 -26.96 -13.95
CA PHE A 384 -40.50 -26.96 -12.53
C PHE A 384 -38.99 -26.94 -12.30
N CYS A 385 -38.48 -25.99 -11.54
CA CYS A 385 -37.05 -25.86 -11.24
C CYS A 385 -36.83 -25.24 -9.84
N THR A 386 -35.60 -25.35 -9.37
CA THR A 386 -35.13 -24.63 -8.18
C THR A 386 -34.41 -23.36 -8.61
N PHE A 387 -34.39 -22.37 -7.75
CA PHE A 387 -33.66 -21.11 -7.97
C PHE A 387 -32.60 -20.90 -6.92
N ASP A 388 -31.37 -20.81 -7.35
CA ASP A 388 -30.19 -20.69 -6.48
C ASP A 388 -29.91 -19.27 -5.98
N GLY A 389 -30.63 -18.26 -6.50
CA GLY A 389 -30.44 -16.85 -6.13
C GLY A 389 -29.33 -16.12 -6.92
N VAL A 390 -29.48 -14.81 -6.99
CA VAL A 390 -28.53 -13.92 -7.70
C VAL A 390 -27.13 -13.93 -7.06
N ILE A 391 -27.07 -14.04 -5.74
CA ILE A 391 -25.80 -14.06 -4.99
C ILE A 391 -24.98 -15.31 -5.29
N LYS A 392 -25.64 -16.47 -5.41
CA LYS A 392 -24.96 -17.72 -5.78
C LYS A 392 -24.51 -17.67 -7.25
N TYR A 393 -25.32 -17.10 -8.14
CA TYR A 393 -24.92 -16.84 -9.52
C TYR A 393 -23.64 -16.01 -9.60
N LEU A 394 -23.56 -14.89 -8.84
CA LEU A 394 -22.34 -14.08 -8.76
C LEU A 394 -21.14 -14.88 -8.26
N ARG A 395 -21.31 -15.67 -7.18
CA ARG A 395 -20.22 -16.52 -6.65
C ARG A 395 -19.75 -17.56 -7.66
N THR A 396 -20.68 -18.16 -8.39
CA THR A 396 -20.37 -19.16 -9.42
C THR A 396 -19.54 -18.55 -10.55
N VAL A 397 -19.86 -17.32 -10.98
CA VAL A 397 -19.06 -16.59 -11.96
C VAL A 397 -17.66 -16.27 -11.41
N MET A 398 -17.56 -15.89 -10.14
CA MET A 398 -16.27 -15.62 -9.49
C MET A 398 -15.37 -16.86 -9.39
N GLU A 399 -15.97 -18.04 -9.16
CA GLU A 399 -15.23 -19.28 -8.90
C GLU A 399 -14.89 -20.06 -10.19
N ASN A 400 -15.74 -19.98 -11.22
CA ASN A 400 -15.67 -20.84 -12.40
C ASN A 400 -15.35 -20.12 -13.70
N ASP A 401 -15.37 -18.78 -13.74
CA ASP A 401 -15.04 -18.03 -14.95
C ASP A 401 -13.55 -17.70 -15.00
N ASP A 402 -12.78 -18.50 -15.73
CA ASP A 402 -11.36 -18.28 -16.00
C ASP A 402 -11.09 -17.04 -16.89
N SER A 403 -12.14 -16.40 -17.41
CA SER A 403 -11.98 -15.19 -18.21
C SER A 403 -11.64 -13.97 -17.35
N GLN A 404 -10.60 -13.25 -17.73
CA GLN A 404 -10.26 -11.97 -17.06
C GLN A 404 -11.42 -10.95 -17.10
N ALA A 405 -12.33 -11.06 -18.04
CA ALA A 405 -13.48 -10.18 -18.19
C ALA A 405 -14.56 -10.49 -17.15
N GLY A 406 -14.89 -11.77 -16.93
CA GLY A 406 -15.86 -12.23 -15.94
C GLY A 406 -15.41 -11.91 -14.53
N GLN A 407 -14.14 -12.18 -14.21
CA GLN A 407 -13.56 -11.83 -12.91
C GLN A 407 -13.62 -10.33 -12.65
N LYS A 408 -13.17 -9.46 -13.57
CA LYS A 408 -13.25 -8.01 -13.45
C LYS A 408 -14.67 -7.48 -13.32
N TRP A 409 -15.64 -8.17 -13.96
CA TRP A 409 -17.04 -7.81 -13.82
C TRP A 409 -17.57 -8.15 -12.43
N ALA A 410 -17.26 -9.33 -11.91
CA ALA A 410 -17.69 -9.76 -10.58
C ALA A 410 -17.03 -8.93 -9.47
N ASP A 411 -15.76 -8.54 -9.61
CA ASP A 411 -15.02 -7.67 -8.67
C ASP A 411 -15.71 -6.33 -8.42
N GLN A 412 -16.50 -5.83 -9.36
CA GLN A 412 -17.23 -4.57 -9.19
C GLN A 412 -18.28 -4.64 -8.06
N PHE A 413 -18.80 -5.82 -7.77
CA PHE A 413 -19.82 -6.05 -6.76
C PHE A 413 -19.25 -6.44 -5.39
N LEU A 414 -17.92 -6.53 -5.27
CA LEU A 414 -17.25 -6.89 -4.03
C LEU A 414 -16.92 -5.67 -3.19
N ALA A 415 -16.99 -5.87 -1.88
CA ALA A 415 -16.39 -4.99 -0.88
C ALA A 415 -15.42 -5.79 -0.02
N ILE A 416 -14.36 -5.13 0.39
CA ILE A 416 -13.42 -5.68 1.35
C ILE A 416 -14.04 -5.56 2.74
N ALA A 417 -14.27 -6.71 3.39
CA ALA A 417 -14.76 -6.78 4.77
C ALA A 417 -13.69 -7.41 5.66
N GLU A 418 -13.70 -7.04 6.93
CA GLU A 418 -12.83 -7.68 7.92
C GLU A 418 -13.16 -9.16 8.05
N CYS A 419 -12.14 -10.00 8.16
CA CYS A 419 -12.35 -11.45 8.26
C CYS A 419 -13.10 -11.80 9.55
N PRO A 420 -14.28 -12.42 9.50
CA PRO A 420 -15.10 -12.71 10.69
C PRO A 420 -14.51 -13.80 11.60
N GLU A 421 -13.47 -14.50 11.18
CA GLU A 421 -12.80 -15.53 11.99
C GLU A 421 -11.60 -14.98 12.78
N CYS A 422 -10.76 -14.15 12.13
CA CYS A 422 -9.55 -13.64 12.76
C CYS A 422 -9.61 -12.14 13.10
N HIS A 423 -10.69 -11.45 12.76
CA HIS A 423 -10.89 -10.02 13.05
C HIS A 423 -9.64 -9.18 12.72
N GLY A 424 -9.18 -9.29 11.47
CA GLY A 424 -8.01 -8.57 10.98
C GLY A 424 -6.64 -9.13 11.42
N ALA A 425 -6.58 -10.03 12.40
CA ALA A 425 -5.33 -10.54 12.98
C ALA A 425 -4.50 -11.42 12.02
N ARG A 426 -5.07 -11.89 10.90
CA ARG A 426 -4.43 -12.71 9.85
C ARG A 426 -4.00 -14.11 10.27
N LEU A 427 -3.87 -14.39 11.55
CA LEU A 427 -3.39 -15.64 12.13
C LEU A 427 -4.55 -16.53 12.57
N ASN A 428 -4.27 -17.83 12.72
CA ASN A 428 -5.20 -18.79 13.28
C ASN A 428 -5.32 -18.63 14.80
N ARG A 429 -6.35 -19.26 15.38
CA ARG A 429 -6.66 -19.17 16.83
C ARG A 429 -5.54 -19.72 17.71
N GLU A 430 -4.84 -20.77 17.28
CA GLU A 430 -3.74 -21.38 18.02
C GLU A 430 -2.56 -20.38 18.15
N ALA A 431 -2.11 -19.76 17.06
CA ALA A 431 -1.06 -18.75 17.08
C ALA A 431 -1.42 -17.52 17.93
N LEU A 432 -2.67 -17.07 17.87
CA LEU A 432 -3.18 -15.94 18.66
C LEU A 432 -3.29 -16.24 20.16
N SER A 433 -3.23 -17.51 20.55
CA SER A 433 -3.33 -17.93 21.95
C SER A 433 -1.98 -17.93 22.67
N TYR A 434 -0.88 -17.62 22.00
CA TYR A 434 0.41 -17.40 22.64
C TYR A 434 0.54 -15.93 23.06
N ARG A 435 1.03 -15.75 24.30
CA ARG A 435 1.29 -14.40 24.84
C ARG A 435 2.69 -14.28 25.40
N ILE A 436 3.22 -13.08 25.29
CA ILE A 436 4.39 -12.63 26.04
C ILE A 436 3.87 -11.52 26.94
N TRP A 437 4.08 -11.67 28.24
CA TRP A 437 3.44 -10.85 29.27
C TRP A 437 1.92 -10.83 29.05
N ASP A 438 1.33 -9.73 28.52
CA ASP A 438 -0.12 -9.54 28.37
C ASP A 438 -0.61 -9.58 26.92
N LYS A 439 0.27 -9.57 25.91
CA LYS A 439 -0.09 -9.41 24.49
C LYS A 439 0.25 -10.62 23.63
N ASN A 440 -0.58 -10.87 22.61
CA ASN A 440 -0.27 -11.75 21.51
C ASN A 440 0.43 -10.99 20.35
N ILE A 441 0.97 -11.73 19.39
CA ILE A 441 1.74 -11.15 18.27
C ILE A 441 0.93 -10.21 17.39
N ALA A 442 -0.37 -10.45 17.20
CA ALA A 442 -1.23 -9.59 16.38
C ALA A 442 -1.55 -8.29 17.12
N GLU A 443 -1.79 -8.32 18.42
CA GLU A 443 -1.99 -7.15 19.26
C GLU A 443 -0.75 -6.25 19.23
N LEU A 444 0.46 -6.81 19.34
CA LEU A 444 1.70 -6.05 19.21
C LEU A 444 1.86 -5.43 17.82
N SER A 445 1.55 -6.20 16.79
CA SER A 445 1.66 -5.72 15.40
C SER A 445 0.67 -4.60 15.07
N ALA A 446 -0.44 -4.51 15.78
CA ALA A 446 -1.46 -3.47 15.63
C ALA A 446 -1.13 -2.17 16.39
N MET A 447 -0.18 -2.20 17.33
CA MET A 447 0.31 -1.01 18.03
C MET A 447 1.06 -0.09 17.06
N ASP A 448 1.02 1.21 17.33
CA ASP A 448 1.96 2.13 16.69
C ASP A 448 3.39 1.90 17.22
N ILE A 449 4.37 2.33 16.42
CA ILE A 449 5.80 2.08 16.72
C ILE A 449 6.21 2.66 18.08
N GLN A 450 5.65 3.82 18.47
CA GLN A 450 5.91 4.44 19.75
C GLN A 450 5.40 3.58 20.92
N GLN A 451 4.17 3.09 20.83
CA GLN A 451 3.56 2.21 21.83
C GLN A 451 4.30 0.88 21.90
N LEU A 452 4.69 0.32 20.75
CA LEU A 452 5.44 -0.91 20.68
C LEU A 452 6.80 -0.77 21.40
N LYS A 453 7.49 0.36 21.22
CA LYS A 453 8.73 0.64 21.96
C LYS A 453 8.50 0.64 23.47
N GLN A 454 7.49 1.38 23.93
CA GLN A 454 7.16 1.46 25.35
C GLN A 454 6.85 0.06 25.92
N TRP A 455 6.00 -0.70 25.23
CA TRP A 455 5.65 -2.04 25.64
C TRP A 455 6.89 -2.96 25.73
N ILE A 456 7.81 -2.90 24.76
CA ILE A 456 9.02 -3.73 24.76
C ILE A 456 9.95 -3.34 25.92
N ASP A 457 10.07 -2.07 26.25
CA ASP A 457 10.89 -1.60 27.36
C ASP A 457 10.33 -2.06 28.72
N GLU A 458 9.00 -2.09 28.87
CA GLU A 458 8.31 -2.60 30.06
C GLU A 458 8.31 -4.13 30.15
N ALA A 459 8.09 -4.82 29.02
CA ALA A 459 7.98 -6.28 28.96
C ALA A 459 9.20 -7.01 29.51
N GLU A 460 10.39 -6.44 29.34
CA GLU A 460 11.65 -7.00 29.84
C GLU A 460 11.64 -7.21 31.35
N ALA A 461 10.95 -6.34 32.11
CA ALA A 461 10.80 -6.46 33.57
C ALA A 461 9.87 -7.62 33.98
N HIS A 462 8.89 -7.97 33.13
CA HIS A 462 7.86 -8.96 33.42
C HIS A 462 8.19 -10.39 32.92
N LEU A 463 9.30 -10.57 32.21
CA LEU A 463 9.75 -11.88 31.76
C LEU A 463 10.38 -12.66 32.92
N ASP A 464 10.15 -13.97 32.94
CA ASP A 464 10.87 -14.88 33.88
C ASP A 464 12.36 -15.05 33.48
N SER A 465 13.18 -15.62 34.37
CA SER A 465 14.63 -15.77 34.15
C SER A 465 14.97 -16.53 32.87
N ARG A 466 14.20 -17.56 32.53
CA ARG A 466 14.38 -18.36 31.32
C ARG A 466 14.02 -17.52 30.07
N GLN A 467 12.88 -16.85 30.13
CA GLN A 467 12.41 -15.99 29.04
C GLN A 467 13.39 -14.85 28.80
N LYS A 468 13.94 -14.22 29.86
CA LYS A 468 14.95 -13.16 29.74
C LYS A 468 16.17 -13.62 28.98
N THR A 469 16.74 -14.75 29.37
CA THR A 469 17.94 -15.30 28.72
C THR A 469 17.70 -15.54 27.21
N ILE A 470 16.54 -16.04 26.85
CA ILE A 470 16.18 -16.33 25.46
C ILE A 470 15.88 -15.04 24.68
N ALA A 471 15.19 -14.08 25.30
CA ALA A 471 14.66 -12.90 24.64
C ALA A 471 15.70 -11.77 24.46
N THR A 472 16.75 -11.70 25.26
CA THR A 472 17.70 -10.58 25.32
C THR A 472 18.23 -10.15 23.93
N GLU A 473 18.81 -11.08 23.18
CA GLU A 473 19.36 -10.75 21.86
C GLU A 473 18.26 -10.40 20.83
N ILE A 474 17.11 -11.10 20.91
CA ILE A 474 15.98 -10.85 20.01
C ILE A 474 15.38 -9.46 20.28
N LEU A 475 15.18 -9.10 21.55
CA LEU A 475 14.65 -7.79 21.94
C LEU A 475 15.60 -6.66 21.57
N LYS A 476 16.91 -6.87 21.70
CA LYS A 476 17.93 -5.92 21.27
C LYS A 476 17.81 -5.59 19.78
N GLU A 477 17.67 -6.62 18.93
CA GLU A 477 17.50 -6.45 17.49
C GLU A 477 16.18 -5.72 17.14
N ILE A 478 15.09 -6.07 17.84
CA ILE A 478 13.81 -5.39 17.67
C ILE A 478 13.91 -3.91 18.09
N LYS A 479 14.49 -3.62 19.27
CA LYS A 479 14.68 -2.26 19.78
C LYS A 479 15.50 -1.40 18.81
N THR A 480 16.56 -1.94 18.25
CA THR A 480 17.41 -1.27 17.28
C THR A 480 16.62 -0.87 16.04
N ARG A 481 15.84 -1.80 15.45
CA ARG A 481 15.02 -1.51 14.25
C ARG A 481 13.87 -0.54 14.52
N ILE A 482 13.26 -0.64 15.71
CA ILE A 482 12.22 0.31 16.14
C ILE A 482 12.80 1.72 16.27
N ASN A 483 13.98 1.87 16.86
CA ASN A 483 14.62 3.18 17.00
C ASN A 483 14.88 3.81 15.62
N PHE A 484 15.38 3.05 14.63
CA PHE A 484 15.55 3.59 13.27
C PHE A 484 14.24 4.05 12.63
N LEU A 485 13.12 3.37 12.90
CA LEU A 485 11.81 3.83 12.41
C LEU A 485 11.37 5.13 13.10
N LEU A 486 11.68 5.29 14.38
CA LEU A 486 11.41 6.52 15.13
C LEU A 486 12.28 7.68 14.65
N ASP A 487 13.56 7.41 14.37
CA ASP A 487 14.52 8.41 13.90
C ASP A 487 14.15 8.98 12.53
N VAL A 488 13.52 8.18 11.67
CA VAL A 488 12.98 8.66 10.38
C VAL A 488 11.55 9.21 10.46
N GLY A 489 10.99 9.40 11.67
CA GLY A 489 9.68 10.02 11.89
C GLY A 489 8.49 9.16 11.52
N LEU A 490 8.56 7.83 11.73
CA LEU A 490 7.47 6.87 11.44
C LEU A 490 6.83 6.31 12.71
N ASP A 491 6.81 7.08 13.78
CA ASP A 491 6.30 6.75 15.10
C ASP A 491 4.82 6.33 15.11
N TYR A 492 4.02 6.90 14.22
CA TYR A 492 2.57 6.69 14.09
C TYR A 492 2.17 5.43 13.30
N LEU A 493 3.09 4.78 12.59
CA LEU A 493 2.79 3.57 11.82
C LEU A 493 2.64 2.35 12.72
N SER A 494 1.82 1.38 12.30
CA SER A 494 1.77 0.05 12.91
C SER A 494 2.49 -1.00 12.07
N LEU A 495 3.02 -2.05 12.70
CA LEU A 495 3.66 -3.16 11.97
C LEU A 495 2.70 -3.92 11.06
N SER A 496 1.40 -3.95 11.40
CA SER A 496 0.35 -4.63 10.62
C SER A 496 -0.08 -3.86 9.38
N ARG A 497 0.30 -2.57 9.24
CA ARG A 497 -0.10 -1.74 8.09
C ARG A 497 0.44 -2.32 6.80
N GLN A 498 -0.44 -2.45 5.81
CA GLN A 498 -0.08 -3.01 4.50
C GLN A 498 0.82 -2.05 3.72
N SER A 499 1.89 -2.57 3.12
CA SER A 499 2.82 -1.78 2.31
C SER A 499 2.15 -1.07 1.12
N ALA A 500 1.09 -1.66 0.57
CA ALA A 500 0.31 -1.07 -0.52
C ALA A 500 -0.50 0.19 -0.12
N THR A 501 -0.70 0.43 1.17
CA THR A 501 -1.43 1.60 1.71
C THR A 501 -0.52 2.74 2.14
N LEU A 502 0.80 2.55 2.04
CA LEU A 502 1.79 3.56 2.40
C LEU A 502 1.90 4.63 1.31
N SER A 503 2.13 5.86 1.72
CA SER A 503 2.56 6.91 0.81
C SER A 503 3.96 6.64 0.25
N GLY A 504 4.33 7.31 -0.84
CA GLY A 504 5.66 7.19 -1.42
C GLY A 504 6.77 7.51 -0.41
N GLY A 505 6.64 8.61 0.32
CA GLY A 505 7.59 9.02 1.35
C GLY A 505 7.64 8.05 2.54
N GLU A 506 6.50 7.53 3.04
CA GLU A 506 6.50 6.51 4.10
C GLU A 506 7.25 5.24 3.67
N SER A 507 6.97 4.75 2.46
CA SER A 507 7.65 3.56 1.92
C SER A 507 9.16 3.76 1.77
N GLN A 508 9.58 4.94 1.31
CA GLN A 508 10.98 5.32 1.16
C GLN A 508 11.71 5.37 2.51
N ARG A 509 11.09 6.00 3.52
CA ARG A 509 11.67 6.09 4.88
C ARG A 509 11.76 4.74 5.57
N ILE A 510 10.79 3.83 5.36
CA ILE A 510 10.89 2.44 5.83
C ILE A 510 12.11 1.75 5.22
N ARG A 511 12.35 1.92 3.92
CA ARG A 511 13.54 1.36 3.27
C ARG A 511 14.83 1.99 3.82
N LEU A 512 14.84 3.31 4.03
CA LEU A 512 15.98 3.99 4.62
C LEU A 512 16.28 3.45 6.02
N ALA A 513 15.29 3.34 6.90
CA ALA A 513 15.44 2.77 8.23
C ALA A 513 15.97 1.32 8.19
N THR A 514 15.49 0.51 7.24
CA THR A 514 15.97 -0.86 7.04
C THR A 514 17.44 -0.87 6.60
N GLN A 515 17.85 0.05 5.72
CA GLN A 515 19.26 0.12 5.26
C GLN A 515 20.21 0.61 6.36
N ILE A 516 19.82 1.61 7.15
CA ILE A 516 20.58 2.03 8.34
C ILE A 516 20.74 0.82 9.30
N GLY A 517 19.65 0.06 9.49
CA GLY A 517 19.63 -1.15 10.31
C GLY A 517 20.55 -2.28 9.82
N SER A 518 20.87 -2.31 8.53
CA SER A 518 21.78 -3.32 7.96
C SER A 518 23.24 -3.09 8.33
N GLN A 519 23.59 -1.90 8.82
CA GLN A 519 24.96 -1.49 9.21
C GLN A 519 26.01 -1.75 8.12
N LEU A 520 25.61 -1.64 6.85
CA LEU A 520 26.54 -1.75 5.73
C LEU A 520 27.49 -0.54 5.72
N VAL A 521 28.74 -0.78 5.34
CA VAL A 521 29.80 0.23 5.23
C VAL A 521 30.36 0.25 3.82
N ASN A 522 30.90 1.38 3.41
CA ASN A 522 31.49 1.60 2.08
C ASN A 522 30.48 1.36 0.94
N VAL A 523 29.24 1.76 1.14
CA VAL A 523 28.14 1.72 0.16
C VAL A 523 27.86 3.13 -0.34
N LEU A 524 27.49 3.26 -1.62
CA LEU A 524 26.94 4.48 -2.18
C LEU A 524 25.41 4.41 -2.14
N TYR A 525 24.78 5.21 -1.29
CA TYR A 525 23.34 5.36 -1.24
C TYR A 525 22.88 6.52 -2.11
N ILE A 526 21.87 6.28 -2.96
CA ILE A 526 21.26 7.32 -3.79
C ILE A 526 19.78 7.40 -3.44
N LEU A 527 19.35 8.58 -2.96
CA LEU A 527 17.98 8.82 -2.51
C LEU A 527 17.29 9.85 -3.41
N ASP A 528 16.02 9.62 -3.70
CA ASP A 528 15.17 10.51 -4.49
C ASP A 528 14.20 11.25 -3.56
N GLU A 529 14.44 12.53 -3.34
CA GLU A 529 13.59 13.45 -2.57
C GLU A 529 13.07 12.86 -1.24
N PRO A 530 13.95 12.44 -0.31
CA PRO A 530 13.53 11.77 0.92
C PRO A 530 12.75 12.66 1.91
N SER A 531 12.78 13.98 1.75
CA SER A 531 12.03 14.95 2.58
C SER A 531 10.55 15.07 2.22
N ILE A 532 10.09 14.40 1.15
CA ILE A 532 8.71 14.50 0.66
C ILE A 532 7.68 14.13 1.73
N GLY A 533 6.64 14.99 1.84
CA GLY A 533 5.53 14.81 2.77
C GLY A 533 5.93 14.89 4.24
N LEU A 534 7.13 15.42 4.53
CA LEU A 534 7.58 15.68 5.88
C LEU A 534 7.21 17.09 6.33
N HIS A 535 6.81 17.16 7.58
CA HIS A 535 6.77 18.43 8.29
C HIS A 535 8.20 18.87 8.65
N GLN A 536 8.47 20.17 8.75
CA GLN A 536 9.81 20.71 9.04
C GLN A 536 10.46 20.08 10.28
N ARG A 537 9.68 19.82 11.33
CA ARG A 537 10.14 19.10 12.53
C ARG A 537 10.73 17.72 12.23
N ASP A 538 10.10 16.98 11.30
CA ASP A 538 10.51 15.62 11.00
C ASP A 538 11.68 15.60 10.01
N ASN A 539 11.89 16.70 9.26
CA ASN A 539 13.02 16.88 8.36
C ASN A 539 14.36 16.90 9.07
N ASP A 540 14.44 17.54 10.25
CA ASP A 540 15.65 17.55 11.09
C ASP A 540 16.06 16.13 11.50
N ARG A 541 15.11 15.27 11.83
CA ARG A 541 15.37 13.86 12.17
C ARG A 541 15.90 13.09 10.98
N LEU A 542 15.31 13.29 9.80
CA LEU A 542 15.78 12.67 8.55
C LEU A 542 17.22 13.09 8.24
N ILE A 543 17.55 14.38 8.33
CA ILE A 543 18.91 14.89 8.11
C ILE A 543 19.89 14.22 9.09
N HIS A 544 19.51 14.07 10.34
CA HIS A 544 20.33 13.39 11.35
C HIS A 544 20.59 11.93 10.95
N SER A 545 19.55 11.19 10.56
CA SER A 545 19.69 9.80 10.12
C SER A 545 20.57 9.64 8.87
N LEU A 546 20.50 10.57 7.93
CA LEU A 546 21.38 10.57 6.74
C LEU A 546 22.84 10.84 7.12
N LYS A 547 23.07 11.74 8.09
CA LYS A 547 24.42 11.99 8.63
C LYS A 547 24.97 10.77 9.37
N GLU A 548 24.15 10.09 10.16
CA GLU A 548 24.54 8.82 10.79
C GLU A 548 24.94 7.76 9.76
N LEU A 549 24.14 7.62 8.69
CA LEU A 549 24.43 6.70 7.59
C LEU A 549 25.79 7.03 6.92
N ARG A 550 26.08 8.32 6.71
CA ARG A 550 27.38 8.80 6.24
C ARG A 550 28.50 8.47 7.24
N ASP A 551 28.31 8.77 8.52
CA ASP A 551 29.31 8.62 9.57
C ASP A 551 29.69 7.17 9.84
N MET A 552 28.85 6.21 9.41
CA MET A 552 29.18 4.79 9.34
C MET A 552 30.24 4.46 8.27
N GLY A 553 30.69 5.42 7.46
CA GLY A 553 31.62 5.22 6.36
C GLY A 553 30.94 4.93 5.03
N ASN A 554 29.80 5.57 4.77
CA ASN A 554 29.06 5.46 3.51
C ASN A 554 29.07 6.80 2.75
N THR A 555 28.92 6.74 1.45
CA THR A 555 28.65 7.92 0.63
C THR A 555 27.15 8.04 0.40
N VAL A 556 26.58 9.19 0.69
CA VAL A 556 25.14 9.45 0.56
C VAL A 556 24.92 10.56 -0.46
N VAL A 557 24.23 10.24 -1.54
CA VAL A 557 23.84 11.17 -2.60
C VAL A 557 22.34 11.35 -2.56
N VAL A 558 21.86 12.57 -2.42
CA VAL A 558 20.44 12.89 -2.29
C VAL A 558 20.04 13.85 -3.40
N VAL A 559 19.03 13.52 -4.19
CA VAL A 559 18.38 14.47 -5.10
C VAL A 559 17.34 15.22 -4.29
N GLU A 560 17.53 16.53 -4.09
CA GLU A 560 16.70 17.30 -3.17
C GLU A 560 16.53 18.77 -3.55
N HIS A 561 15.44 19.35 -3.01
CA HIS A 561 15.09 20.76 -3.16
C HIS A 561 14.89 21.48 -1.81
N ASP A 562 14.95 20.74 -0.71
CA ASP A 562 14.73 21.27 0.63
C ASP A 562 15.92 22.15 1.07
N ARG A 563 15.60 23.33 1.64
CA ARG A 563 16.60 24.32 2.07
C ARG A 563 17.51 23.77 3.16
N ASP A 564 16.92 23.14 4.18
CA ASP A 564 17.67 22.67 5.33
C ASP A 564 18.55 21.47 4.96
N MET A 565 18.07 20.58 4.08
CA MET A 565 18.87 19.49 3.54
C MET A 565 20.10 20.01 2.80
N MET A 566 19.94 21.04 1.92
CA MET A 566 21.05 21.65 1.19
C MET A 566 22.06 22.31 2.11
N LEU A 567 21.60 23.08 3.11
CA LEU A 567 22.48 23.78 4.05
C LEU A 567 23.22 22.82 5.01
N ASN A 568 22.67 21.65 5.27
CA ASN A 568 23.25 20.62 6.12
C ASN A 568 24.09 19.58 5.37
N ALA A 569 24.19 19.66 4.04
CA ALA A 569 25.02 18.79 3.22
C ALA A 569 26.50 19.12 3.37
N ASP A 570 27.37 18.16 3.08
CA ASP A 570 28.82 18.38 3.00
C ASP A 570 29.21 18.94 1.62
N TYR A 571 28.47 18.59 0.58
CA TYR A 571 28.74 18.96 -0.79
C TYR A 571 27.43 19.14 -1.58
N ILE A 572 27.41 20.11 -2.51
CA ILE A 572 26.24 20.38 -3.36
C ILE A 572 26.66 20.34 -4.82
N VAL A 573 25.86 19.74 -5.67
CA VAL A 573 25.94 19.78 -7.13
C VAL A 573 24.65 20.38 -7.65
N ASP A 574 24.70 21.58 -8.24
CA ASP A 574 23.56 22.28 -8.81
C ASP A 574 23.55 22.12 -10.32
N ILE A 575 22.45 21.56 -10.87
CA ILE A 575 22.29 21.28 -12.30
C ILE A 575 21.25 22.25 -12.90
N GLY A 576 21.67 22.96 -13.93
CA GLY A 576 20.90 23.98 -14.58
C GLY A 576 21.38 24.33 -15.98
N PRO A 577 21.32 25.60 -16.36
CA PRO A 577 20.65 26.72 -15.65
C PRO A 577 19.11 26.72 -15.75
N LYS A 578 18.53 25.91 -16.66
CA LYS A 578 17.08 25.80 -16.89
C LYS A 578 16.68 24.34 -17.07
N ALA A 579 15.42 24.09 -17.42
CA ALA A 579 14.85 22.76 -17.63
C ALA A 579 14.99 22.28 -19.09
N GLY A 580 14.98 20.95 -19.31
CA GLY A 580 14.98 20.28 -20.61
C GLY A 580 16.22 20.60 -21.43
N ILE A 581 16.06 20.96 -22.69
CA ILE A 581 17.16 21.26 -23.64
C ILE A 581 18.05 22.42 -23.14
N ARG A 582 17.51 23.32 -22.34
CA ARG A 582 18.22 24.45 -21.75
C ARG A 582 18.85 24.16 -20.39
N GLY A 583 18.72 22.91 -19.89
CA GLY A 583 19.34 22.39 -18.68
C GLY A 583 20.54 21.51 -19.02
N GLY A 584 20.90 20.63 -18.10
CA GLY A 584 21.89 19.58 -18.29
C GLY A 584 23.35 20.03 -18.15
N GLU A 585 23.61 21.20 -17.56
CA GLU A 585 24.95 21.72 -17.25
C GLU A 585 25.16 21.77 -15.74
N VAL A 586 26.39 21.58 -15.26
CA VAL A 586 26.75 21.82 -13.86
C VAL A 586 26.97 23.33 -13.71
N VAL A 587 26.06 23.99 -12.96
CA VAL A 587 26.15 25.44 -12.71
C VAL A 587 26.94 25.74 -11.46
N PHE A 588 26.99 24.78 -10.52
CA PHE A 588 27.80 24.88 -9.32
C PHE A 588 28.14 23.45 -8.78
N GLN A 589 29.34 23.32 -8.23
CA GLN A 589 29.72 22.19 -7.37
C GLN A 589 30.70 22.66 -6.30
N GLY A 590 30.39 22.31 -5.04
CA GLY A 590 31.18 22.77 -3.89
C GLY A 590 30.45 22.60 -2.57
N THR A 591 30.99 23.23 -1.52
CA THR A 591 30.37 23.23 -0.20
C THR A 591 29.19 24.19 -0.14
N PRO A 592 28.22 24.02 0.80
CA PRO A 592 27.13 24.98 1.00
C PRO A 592 27.62 26.42 1.23
N ALA A 593 28.70 26.58 2.01
CA ALA A 593 29.30 27.91 2.27
C ALA A 593 29.89 28.60 1.01
N GLN A 594 30.32 27.83 0.03
CA GLN A 594 30.75 28.35 -1.27
C GLN A 594 29.53 28.70 -2.13
N MET A 595 28.47 27.85 -2.13
CA MET A 595 27.25 28.10 -2.89
C MET A 595 26.56 29.40 -2.47
N LEU A 596 26.54 29.71 -1.19
CA LEU A 596 25.96 30.98 -0.67
C LEU A 596 26.69 32.25 -1.20
N LYS A 597 27.85 32.13 -1.83
CA LYS A 597 28.60 33.24 -2.44
C LYS A 597 28.38 33.35 -3.94
N GLU A 598 27.72 32.38 -4.54
CA GLU A 598 27.47 32.33 -5.99
C GLU A 598 26.13 32.99 -6.35
N HIS A 599 25.94 33.26 -7.64
CA HIS A 599 24.74 33.86 -8.20
C HIS A 599 24.01 32.85 -9.12
N THR A 600 23.73 31.65 -8.59
CA THR A 600 22.82 30.71 -9.27
C THR A 600 21.38 30.95 -8.80
N ILE A 601 20.40 30.41 -9.56
CA ILE A 601 18.99 30.51 -9.14
C ILE A 601 18.80 29.92 -7.76
N THR A 602 19.39 28.75 -7.51
CA THR A 602 19.31 28.05 -6.22
C THR A 602 19.98 28.87 -5.11
N ALA A 603 21.19 29.42 -5.35
CA ALA A 603 21.91 30.22 -4.38
C ALA A 603 21.15 31.52 -4.03
N ASP A 604 20.54 32.19 -5.01
CA ASP A 604 19.73 33.40 -4.79
C ASP A 604 18.55 33.13 -3.84
N TYR A 605 17.89 31.94 -3.92
CA TYR A 605 16.84 31.55 -2.97
C TYR A 605 17.40 31.23 -1.59
N LEU A 606 18.52 30.52 -1.52
CA LEU A 606 19.17 30.18 -0.24
C LEU A 606 19.64 31.43 0.52
N ASN A 607 20.15 32.43 -0.21
CA ASN A 607 20.62 33.73 0.33
C ASN A 607 19.47 34.69 0.61
N GLY A 608 18.23 34.39 0.18
CA GLY A 608 17.10 35.31 0.31
C GLY A 608 17.11 36.49 -0.66
N VAL A 609 17.98 36.50 -1.69
CA VAL A 609 17.97 37.48 -2.78
C VAL A 609 16.70 37.34 -3.62
N ARG A 610 16.27 36.07 -3.84
CA ARG A 610 14.97 35.76 -4.41
C ARG A 610 14.11 35.17 -3.31
N ARG A 611 12.84 35.59 -3.27
CA ARG A 611 11.86 35.10 -2.31
C ARG A 611 10.50 34.92 -2.97
N ILE A 612 9.67 34.06 -2.42
CA ILE A 612 8.23 34.01 -2.71
C ILE A 612 7.59 35.04 -1.77
N GLU A 613 7.04 36.11 -2.35
CA GLU A 613 6.54 37.25 -1.60
C GLU A 613 5.22 36.91 -0.91
N ILE A 614 5.05 37.39 0.33
CA ILE A 614 3.80 37.25 1.09
C ILE A 614 2.80 38.28 0.54
N PRO A 615 1.53 37.89 0.28
CA PRO A 615 0.50 38.81 -0.17
C PRO A 615 0.30 39.96 0.82
N ALA A 616 0.27 41.20 0.31
CA ALA A 616 0.06 42.39 1.15
C ALA A 616 -1.33 42.41 1.84
N LYS A 617 -2.32 41.77 1.25
CA LYS A 617 -3.68 41.63 1.78
C LYS A 617 -4.19 40.22 1.53
N ARG A 618 -4.74 39.57 2.57
CA ARG A 618 -5.42 38.26 2.45
C ARG A 618 -6.81 38.47 1.84
N ARG A 619 -7.28 37.48 1.06
CA ARG A 619 -8.61 37.49 0.44
C ARG A 619 -9.69 37.27 1.53
N GLU A 620 -10.75 38.07 1.46
CA GLU A 620 -11.86 37.97 2.43
C GLU A 620 -12.79 36.77 2.13
N GLY A 621 -12.75 36.24 0.87
CA GLY A 621 -13.63 35.19 0.39
C GLY A 621 -15.02 35.73 0.02
N ASN A 622 -15.97 34.80 -0.16
CA ASN A 622 -17.35 35.16 -0.58
C ASN A 622 -18.36 35.13 0.59
N GLY A 623 -17.90 35.00 1.84
CA GLY A 623 -18.74 34.95 3.03
C GLY A 623 -19.52 33.65 3.25
N LYS A 624 -19.30 32.63 2.40
CA LYS A 624 -19.89 31.30 2.49
C LYS A 624 -18.86 30.28 2.93
N SER A 625 -19.31 29.18 3.52
CA SER A 625 -18.41 28.09 3.95
C SER A 625 -19.06 26.72 3.71
N ILE A 626 -18.21 25.70 3.67
CA ILE A 626 -18.58 24.29 3.86
C ILE A 626 -18.16 23.91 5.26
N VAL A 627 -19.04 23.29 6.04
CA VAL A 627 -18.76 22.88 7.42
C VAL A 627 -18.97 21.39 7.56
N ILE A 628 -17.93 20.68 7.98
CA ILE A 628 -18.02 19.26 8.39
C ILE A 628 -18.10 19.24 9.90
N ARG A 629 -19.06 18.48 10.43
CA ARG A 629 -19.21 18.26 11.87
C ARG A 629 -18.96 16.81 12.22
N GLY A 630 -18.25 16.60 13.30
CA GLY A 630 -18.08 15.28 13.88
C GLY A 630 -17.26 14.31 13.02
N ALA A 631 -16.22 14.76 12.34
CA ALA A 631 -15.33 13.86 11.59
C ALA A 631 -14.58 12.90 12.53
N LYS A 632 -14.74 11.57 12.33
CA LYS A 632 -14.27 10.50 13.25
C LYS A 632 -13.41 9.43 12.56
N GLY A 633 -13.02 9.63 11.30
CA GLY A 633 -12.24 8.64 10.55
C GLY A 633 -10.83 8.44 11.10
N ASN A 634 -10.35 7.22 11.10
CA ASN A 634 -8.99 6.84 11.52
C ASN A 634 -8.60 7.44 12.90
N ASN A 635 -7.67 8.41 12.91
CA ASN A 635 -7.22 9.08 14.14
C ASN A 635 -8.00 10.37 14.48
N LEU A 636 -8.95 10.80 13.66
CA LEU A 636 -9.72 12.02 13.91
C LEU A 636 -10.58 11.90 15.18
N LYS A 637 -10.51 12.92 16.04
CA LYS A 637 -11.16 12.95 17.36
C LYS A 637 -12.42 13.82 17.37
N ASN A 638 -13.42 13.44 16.56
CA ASN A 638 -14.69 14.15 16.48
C ASN A 638 -14.52 15.62 16.15
N VAL A 639 -13.91 15.92 15.00
CA VAL A 639 -13.45 17.26 14.64
C VAL A 639 -14.50 17.99 13.83
N ASP A 640 -14.77 19.25 14.20
CA ASP A 640 -15.57 20.19 13.43
C ASP A 640 -14.65 21.13 12.66
N VAL A 641 -14.82 21.18 11.34
CA VAL A 641 -13.95 21.98 10.46
C VAL A 641 -14.77 22.78 9.48
N GLU A 642 -14.45 24.07 9.39
CA GLU A 642 -15.03 25.02 8.46
C GLU A 642 -14.06 25.36 7.34
N PHE A 643 -14.53 25.32 6.10
CA PHE A 643 -13.80 25.66 4.89
C PHE A 643 -14.44 26.91 4.25
N PRO A 644 -13.89 28.11 4.47
CA PRO A 644 -14.43 29.35 3.88
C PRO A 644 -14.19 29.35 2.36
N LEU A 645 -15.24 29.70 1.59
CA LEU A 645 -15.21 29.62 0.13
C LEU A 645 -14.63 30.91 -0.50
N GLY A 646 -14.07 30.75 -1.71
CA GLY A 646 -13.40 31.85 -2.43
C GLY A 646 -12.05 32.22 -1.86
N LYS A 647 -11.36 31.28 -1.22
CA LYS A 647 -10.06 31.45 -0.58
C LYS A 647 -9.06 30.35 -0.97
N LEU A 648 -7.79 30.65 -0.78
CA LEU A 648 -6.71 29.66 -0.75
C LEU A 648 -6.62 29.11 0.68
N ILE A 649 -7.04 27.87 0.87
CA ILE A 649 -7.04 27.17 2.16
C ILE A 649 -5.88 26.18 2.17
N VAL A 650 -5.01 26.26 3.18
CA VAL A 650 -3.94 25.28 3.37
C VAL A 650 -4.21 24.45 4.61
N VAL A 651 -4.25 23.12 4.44
CA VAL A 651 -4.38 22.15 5.53
C VAL A 651 -2.99 21.63 5.85
N THR A 652 -2.50 21.93 7.04
CA THR A 652 -1.15 21.62 7.48
C THR A 652 -1.12 20.85 8.81
N GLY A 653 0.05 20.54 9.31
CA GLY A 653 0.33 19.81 10.55
C GLY A 653 1.32 18.67 10.35
N VAL A 654 1.79 18.05 11.42
CA VAL A 654 2.80 16.98 11.38
C VAL A 654 2.35 15.77 10.55
N SER A 655 3.32 14.94 10.12
CA SER A 655 3.01 13.71 9.40
C SER A 655 2.13 12.78 10.25
N GLY A 656 1.09 12.18 9.64
CA GLY A 656 0.14 11.32 10.35
C GLY A 656 -0.87 12.04 11.26
N SER A 657 -0.96 13.38 11.25
CA SER A 657 -1.91 14.14 12.09
C SER A 657 -3.38 14.04 11.69
N GLY A 658 -3.70 13.43 10.54
CA GLY A 658 -5.08 13.21 10.07
C GLY A 658 -5.52 14.09 8.92
N LYS A 659 -4.63 14.89 8.30
CA LYS A 659 -4.94 15.76 7.15
C LYS A 659 -5.61 15.03 5.99
N SER A 660 -4.98 13.97 5.51
CA SER A 660 -5.49 13.17 4.37
C SER A 660 -6.79 12.45 4.73
N THR A 661 -6.96 12.04 6.00
CA THR A 661 -8.23 11.46 6.47
C THR A 661 -9.36 12.48 6.43
N LEU A 662 -9.09 13.73 6.87
CA LEU A 662 -10.08 14.80 6.82
C LEU A 662 -10.47 15.18 5.39
N ILE A 663 -9.49 15.37 4.51
CA ILE A 663 -9.71 15.89 3.16
C ILE A 663 -9.99 14.76 2.15
N ASN A 664 -9.07 13.78 1.99
CA ASN A 664 -9.12 12.79 0.92
C ASN A 664 -10.05 11.61 1.22
N GLU A 665 -10.29 11.32 2.52
CA GLU A 665 -11.10 10.18 2.94
C GLU A 665 -12.46 10.58 3.53
N THR A 666 -12.64 11.84 3.91
CA THR A 666 -13.93 12.36 4.43
C THR A 666 -14.55 13.39 3.47
N LEU A 667 -13.97 14.59 3.32
CA LEU A 667 -14.56 15.68 2.53
C LEU A 667 -14.72 15.30 1.04
N GLN A 668 -13.65 14.85 0.41
CA GLN A 668 -13.63 14.53 -1.03
C GLN A 668 -14.64 13.43 -1.42
N PRO A 669 -14.77 12.30 -0.68
CA PRO A 669 -15.79 11.31 -1.00
C PRO A 669 -17.22 11.81 -0.80
N ILE A 670 -17.50 12.62 0.24
CA ILE A 670 -18.83 13.23 0.46
C ILE A 670 -19.21 14.06 -0.78
N LEU A 671 -18.33 14.98 -1.19
CA LEU A 671 -18.57 15.85 -2.34
C LEU A 671 -18.67 15.05 -3.65
N SER A 672 -17.87 14.02 -3.81
CA SER A 672 -17.91 13.15 -5.00
C SER A 672 -19.18 12.30 -5.05
N GLN A 673 -19.74 11.89 -3.92
CA GLN A 673 -21.04 11.23 -3.88
C GLN A 673 -22.15 12.19 -4.31
N HIS A 674 -22.12 13.42 -3.81
CA HIS A 674 -23.13 14.42 -4.13
C HIS A 674 -23.12 14.81 -5.61
N PHE A 675 -21.96 15.18 -6.17
CA PHE A 675 -21.87 15.70 -7.55
C PHE A 675 -21.77 14.62 -8.63
N TYR A 676 -21.13 13.48 -8.32
CA TYR A 676 -20.77 12.46 -9.34
C TYR A 676 -21.35 11.08 -9.03
N ARG A 677 -22.18 10.92 -8.00
CA ARG A 677 -22.72 9.62 -7.56
C ARG A 677 -21.62 8.57 -7.35
N SER A 678 -20.48 8.98 -6.80
CA SER A 678 -19.36 8.09 -6.53
C SER A 678 -19.75 7.05 -5.48
N LEU A 679 -19.31 5.80 -5.69
CA LEU A 679 -19.56 4.71 -4.75
C LEU A 679 -18.56 4.67 -3.58
N LYS A 680 -17.54 5.54 -3.59
CA LYS A 680 -16.55 5.60 -2.50
C LYS A 680 -17.21 6.14 -1.25
N LYS A 681 -17.25 5.32 -0.18
CA LYS A 681 -17.80 5.71 1.11
C LYS A 681 -16.87 6.69 1.82
N PRO A 682 -17.39 7.81 2.36
CA PRO A 682 -16.62 8.68 3.24
C PRO A 682 -16.35 8.00 4.58
N MET A 683 -15.30 8.44 5.27
CA MET A 683 -15.08 8.11 6.67
C MET A 683 -16.23 8.64 7.55
N PRO A 684 -16.46 8.08 8.75
CA PRO A 684 -17.57 8.48 9.62
C PRO A 684 -17.54 9.97 9.96
N TYR A 685 -18.68 10.64 9.82
CA TYR A 685 -18.92 12.04 10.18
C TYR A 685 -20.38 12.21 10.61
N ASP A 686 -20.72 13.28 11.33
CA ASP A 686 -22.08 13.51 11.79
C ASP A 686 -22.92 14.24 10.74
N SER A 687 -22.44 15.39 10.22
CA SER A 687 -23.15 16.15 9.19
C SER A 687 -22.20 17.02 8.35
N ILE A 688 -22.68 17.48 7.21
CA ILE A 688 -22.03 18.48 6.37
C ILE A 688 -23.02 19.53 5.93
N GLU A 689 -22.60 20.79 5.96
CA GLU A 689 -23.41 21.95 5.60
C GLU A 689 -22.74 22.74 4.47
N GLY A 690 -23.52 23.43 3.65
CA GLY A 690 -23.01 24.39 2.66
C GLY A 690 -22.56 23.80 1.33
N ILE A 691 -22.85 22.53 1.01
CA ILE A 691 -22.49 21.87 -0.27
C ILE A 691 -23.09 22.62 -1.48
N ASP A 692 -24.31 23.15 -1.32
CA ASP A 692 -24.99 23.86 -2.42
C ASP A 692 -24.32 25.18 -2.83
N ASN A 693 -23.31 25.63 -2.09
CA ASN A 693 -22.55 26.83 -2.42
C ASN A 693 -21.49 26.60 -3.51
N ILE A 694 -21.21 25.34 -3.83
CA ILE A 694 -20.29 24.93 -4.90
C ILE A 694 -21.06 24.15 -5.98
N ASP A 695 -20.53 24.10 -7.19
CA ASP A 695 -21.13 23.40 -8.33
C ASP A 695 -20.31 22.18 -8.79
N LYS A 696 -19.07 22.11 -8.38
CA LYS A 696 -18.14 21.06 -8.83
C LYS A 696 -17.00 20.89 -7.83
N VAL A 697 -16.54 19.65 -7.66
CA VAL A 697 -15.27 19.34 -6.96
C VAL A 697 -14.27 18.75 -7.95
N VAL A 698 -13.02 19.19 -7.88
CA VAL A 698 -11.91 18.67 -8.71
C VAL A 698 -10.81 18.22 -7.77
N ASN A 699 -10.51 16.92 -7.80
CA ASN A 699 -9.38 16.37 -7.05
C ASN A 699 -8.16 16.25 -7.98
N VAL A 700 -7.04 16.84 -7.58
CA VAL A 700 -5.77 16.83 -8.31
C VAL A 700 -4.73 16.14 -7.43
N ASP A 701 -4.62 14.84 -7.57
CA ASP A 701 -3.68 13.98 -6.84
C ASP A 701 -2.44 13.65 -7.67
N GLN A 702 -1.44 13.04 -7.05
CA GLN A 702 -0.17 12.62 -7.68
C GLN A 702 -0.29 11.32 -8.49
N SER A 703 -1.47 10.71 -8.61
CA SER A 703 -1.65 9.47 -9.35
C SER A 703 -1.30 9.65 -10.84
N PRO A 704 -0.71 8.64 -11.49
CA PRO A 704 -0.36 8.72 -12.90
C PRO A 704 -1.55 9.09 -13.79
N ILE A 705 -1.33 9.91 -14.82
CA ILE A 705 -2.35 10.27 -15.83
C ILE A 705 -2.77 9.10 -16.73
N GLY A 706 -2.13 7.95 -16.56
CA GLY A 706 -2.47 6.68 -17.20
C GLY A 706 -1.50 5.57 -16.82
N ARG A 707 -1.93 4.34 -16.98
CA ARG A 707 -1.18 3.15 -16.54
C ARG A 707 -0.38 2.46 -17.64
N THR A 708 -0.42 2.97 -18.87
CA THR A 708 0.22 2.34 -20.02
C THR A 708 1.16 3.32 -20.74
N PRO A 709 2.21 2.85 -21.43
CA PRO A 709 3.09 3.71 -22.24
C PRO A 709 2.37 4.49 -23.36
N ARG A 710 1.11 4.14 -23.68
CA ARG A 710 0.29 4.87 -24.65
C ARG A 710 -0.33 6.13 -24.08
N SER A 711 -0.52 6.20 -22.78
CA SER A 711 -1.00 7.40 -22.11
C SER A 711 0.13 8.45 -22.11
N ASN A 712 -0.18 9.68 -22.48
CA ASN A 712 0.78 10.78 -22.55
C ASN A 712 0.10 12.13 -22.29
N PRO A 713 0.85 13.20 -22.01
CA PRO A 713 0.29 14.53 -21.73
C PRO A 713 -0.62 15.05 -22.85
N ALA A 714 -0.28 14.84 -24.14
CA ALA A 714 -1.10 15.32 -25.25
C ALA A 714 -2.48 14.66 -25.33
N THR A 715 -2.57 13.35 -24.98
CA THR A 715 -3.86 12.65 -24.94
C THR A 715 -4.69 13.04 -23.74
N TYR A 716 -4.06 13.25 -22.59
CA TYR A 716 -4.74 13.60 -21.35
C TYR A 716 -5.34 15.02 -21.41
N THR A 717 -4.59 15.98 -21.88
CA THR A 717 -5.05 17.38 -22.08
C THR A 717 -6.06 17.54 -23.24
N GLY A 718 -6.25 16.47 -24.03
CA GLY A 718 -7.13 16.49 -25.19
C GLY A 718 -6.59 17.28 -26.39
N VAL A 719 -5.38 17.86 -26.31
CA VAL A 719 -4.77 18.60 -27.43
C VAL A 719 -4.48 17.69 -28.63
N PHE A 720 -4.22 16.39 -28.36
CA PHE A 720 -3.96 15.43 -29.43
C PHE A 720 -5.16 15.20 -30.35
N ASN A 721 -6.40 15.36 -29.85
CA ASN A 721 -7.60 15.27 -30.69
C ASN A 721 -7.64 16.41 -31.73
N ASP A 722 -7.29 17.63 -31.33
CA ASP A 722 -7.25 18.78 -32.19
C ASP A 722 -6.10 18.69 -33.22
N ILE A 723 -4.95 18.17 -32.79
CA ILE A 723 -3.81 17.87 -33.67
C ILE A 723 -4.22 16.85 -34.74
N ARG A 724 -4.87 15.74 -34.36
CA ARG A 724 -5.35 14.73 -35.33
C ARG A 724 -6.36 15.32 -36.30
N ALA A 725 -7.30 16.12 -35.81
CA ALA A 725 -8.27 16.77 -36.66
C ALA A 725 -7.62 17.73 -37.69
N MET A 726 -6.57 18.42 -37.30
CA MET A 726 -5.77 19.25 -38.18
C MET A 726 -5.06 18.40 -39.25
N PHE A 727 -4.39 17.30 -38.85
CA PHE A 727 -3.68 16.42 -39.79
C PHE A 727 -4.62 15.80 -40.84
N VAL A 728 -5.84 15.44 -40.48
CA VAL A 728 -6.88 14.97 -41.43
C VAL A 728 -7.22 16.01 -42.52
N ASN A 729 -7.15 17.27 -42.16
CA ASN A 729 -7.47 18.34 -43.05
C ASN A 729 -6.35 18.74 -44.01
N LEU A 730 -5.17 18.15 -43.88
CA LEU A 730 -4.05 18.40 -44.78
C LEU A 730 -4.34 17.84 -46.20
N PRO A 731 -3.83 18.47 -47.26
CA PRO A 731 -4.09 18.03 -48.64
C PRO A 731 -3.69 16.58 -48.89
N GLU A 732 -2.55 16.15 -48.44
CA GLU A 732 -2.08 14.76 -48.61
C GLU A 732 -2.97 13.74 -47.90
N ALA A 733 -3.50 14.09 -46.72
CA ALA A 733 -4.41 13.21 -45.98
C ALA A 733 -5.76 13.09 -46.67
N LYS A 734 -6.27 14.20 -47.22
CA LYS A 734 -7.52 14.25 -47.99
C LYS A 734 -7.41 13.46 -49.31
N ILE A 735 -6.32 13.59 -50.05
CA ILE A 735 -6.08 12.84 -51.30
C ILE A 735 -6.08 11.34 -51.02
N ARG A 736 -5.48 10.89 -49.90
CA ARG A 736 -5.43 9.49 -49.50
C ARG A 736 -6.69 9.00 -48.77
N GLY A 737 -7.67 9.86 -48.55
CA GLY A 737 -8.93 9.51 -47.85
C GLY A 737 -8.74 9.16 -46.39
N TYR A 738 -7.71 9.70 -45.72
CA TYR A 738 -7.39 9.35 -44.33
C TYR A 738 -8.40 9.95 -43.36
N LYS A 739 -8.92 9.11 -42.47
CA LYS A 739 -9.88 9.51 -41.41
C LYS A 739 -9.11 9.78 -40.08
N PRO A 740 -9.74 10.41 -39.07
CA PRO A 740 -9.08 10.70 -37.76
C PRO A 740 -8.48 9.48 -37.08
N GLY A 741 -9.02 8.26 -37.28
CA GLY A 741 -8.49 7.01 -36.77
C GLY A 741 -7.11 6.65 -37.30
N ARG A 742 -6.74 7.09 -38.54
CA ARG A 742 -5.42 6.85 -39.14
C ARG A 742 -4.31 7.51 -38.35
N PHE A 743 -4.57 8.67 -37.77
CA PHE A 743 -3.62 9.42 -36.94
C PHE A 743 -3.71 9.08 -35.44
N SER A 744 -4.41 8.00 -35.08
CA SER A 744 -4.47 7.48 -33.73
C SER A 744 -3.53 6.30 -33.55
N PHE A 745 -2.61 6.38 -32.60
CA PHE A 745 -1.77 5.22 -32.24
C PHE A 745 -2.51 4.13 -31.44
N ASN A 746 -3.77 4.37 -31.03
CA ASN A 746 -4.59 3.38 -30.32
C ASN A 746 -5.44 2.51 -31.26
N VAL A 747 -5.67 2.96 -32.49
CA VAL A 747 -6.57 2.30 -33.46
C VAL A 747 -5.75 1.65 -34.56
N LYS A 748 -6.19 0.46 -35.02
CA LYS A 748 -5.57 -0.24 -36.17
C LYS A 748 -5.65 0.61 -37.44
N GLY A 749 -4.67 0.46 -38.32
CA GLY A 749 -4.62 1.09 -39.63
C GLY A 749 -3.53 2.16 -39.82
N GLY A 750 -3.24 2.97 -38.80
CA GLY A 750 -2.16 3.96 -38.88
C GLY A 750 -1.01 3.73 -37.89
N ARG A 751 -1.24 2.91 -36.89
CA ARG A 751 -0.22 2.59 -35.87
C ARG A 751 0.75 1.51 -36.35
N CYS A 752 1.93 1.47 -35.73
CA CYS A 752 2.82 0.33 -35.83
C CYS A 752 2.14 -0.89 -35.15
N GLU A 753 1.97 -2.00 -35.87
CA GLU A 753 1.29 -3.17 -35.31
C GLU A 753 2.20 -4.00 -34.40
N THR A 754 3.51 -3.94 -34.58
CA THR A 754 4.50 -4.63 -33.74
C THR A 754 4.45 -4.16 -32.29
N CYS A 755 4.50 -2.86 -32.04
CA CYS A 755 4.33 -2.30 -30.69
C CYS A 755 2.89 -1.89 -30.36
N LYS A 756 1.94 -2.17 -31.28
CA LYS A 756 0.52 -1.78 -31.16
C LYS A 756 0.34 -0.29 -30.79
N GLY A 757 1.22 0.57 -31.30
CA GLY A 757 1.20 2.00 -31.06
C GLY A 757 1.82 2.46 -29.72
N GLY A 758 2.43 1.56 -28.94
CA GLY A 758 3.12 1.92 -27.70
C GLY A 758 4.45 2.66 -27.91
N GLY A 759 5.11 2.42 -29.06
CA GLY A 759 6.46 2.93 -29.34
C GLY A 759 7.57 2.09 -28.68
N TYR A 760 7.23 1.37 -27.61
CA TYR A 760 8.15 0.56 -26.82
C TYR A 760 7.61 -0.86 -26.68
N ARG A 761 8.51 -1.82 -26.42
CA ARG A 761 8.21 -3.15 -25.93
C ARG A 761 8.59 -3.23 -24.47
N THR A 762 7.71 -3.78 -23.66
CA THR A 762 8.01 -4.09 -22.27
C THR A 762 8.67 -5.46 -22.21
N ILE A 763 9.86 -5.51 -21.63
CA ILE A 763 10.53 -6.76 -21.27
C ILE A 763 10.26 -6.97 -19.80
N GLU A 764 9.39 -7.95 -19.49
CA GLU A 764 9.08 -8.32 -18.10
C GLU A 764 10.28 -9.05 -17.50
N MET A 765 10.77 -8.55 -16.37
CA MET A 765 11.87 -9.12 -15.62
C MET A 765 11.36 -9.68 -14.29
N ASN A 766 11.55 -10.98 -14.05
CA ASN A 766 10.95 -11.69 -12.90
C ASN A 766 11.31 -11.12 -11.51
N PHE A 767 12.46 -10.46 -11.36
CA PHE A 767 12.95 -9.95 -10.08
C PHE A 767 13.43 -8.48 -10.13
N LEU A 768 13.39 -7.85 -11.29
CA LEU A 768 13.78 -6.47 -11.52
C LEU A 768 12.59 -5.69 -12.11
N PRO A 769 12.61 -4.36 -12.07
CA PRO A 769 11.61 -3.55 -12.76
C PRO A 769 11.58 -3.86 -14.27
N ASP A 770 10.40 -3.85 -14.86
CA ASP A 770 10.21 -4.02 -16.29
C ASP A 770 10.99 -2.98 -17.09
N VAL A 771 11.68 -3.43 -18.14
CA VAL A 771 12.45 -2.56 -19.02
C VAL A 771 11.67 -2.21 -20.28
N LEU A 772 11.59 -0.92 -20.61
CA LEU A 772 10.98 -0.42 -21.83
C LEU A 772 12.05 -0.24 -22.92
N VAL A 773 12.00 -1.08 -23.96
CA VAL A 773 12.94 -1.01 -25.09
C VAL A 773 12.21 -0.39 -26.31
N PRO A 774 12.82 0.56 -27.04
CA PRO A 774 12.24 1.09 -28.26
C PRO A 774 11.87 -0.01 -29.25
N CYS A 775 10.74 0.13 -29.92
CA CYS A 775 10.29 -0.85 -30.91
C CYS A 775 11.23 -0.84 -32.12
N GLU A 776 11.74 -2.01 -32.48
CA GLU A 776 12.69 -2.21 -33.60
C GLU A 776 12.15 -1.76 -34.96
N GLU A 777 10.85 -1.85 -35.20
CA GLU A 777 10.22 -1.51 -36.46
C GLU A 777 9.95 -0.01 -36.60
N CYS A 778 9.37 0.61 -35.57
CA CYS A 778 9.01 2.04 -35.64
C CYS A 778 10.01 2.96 -34.92
N HIS A 779 11.01 2.44 -34.28
CA HIS A 779 12.05 3.19 -33.53
C HIS A 779 11.46 4.27 -32.63
N GLY A 780 10.42 3.88 -31.85
CA GLY A 780 9.73 4.78 -30.94
C GLY A 780 8.63 5.66 -31.58
N LYS A 781 8.51 5.73 -32.91
CA LYS A 781 7.60 6.63 -33.63
C LYS A 781 6.13 6.27 -33.54
N ARG A 782 5.75 5.09 -33.06
CA ARG A 782 4.36 4.61 -32.82
C ARG A 782 3.49 4.36 -34.04
N TYR A 783 3.84 4.89 -35.23
CA TYR A 783 3.07 4.81 -36.46
C TYR A 783 3.78 4.00 -37.54
N ASN A 784 3.01 3.57 -38.52
CA ASN A 784 3.53 2.97 -39.74
C ASN A 784 4.08 4.07 -40.68
N ARG A 785 4.90 3.64 -41.65
CA ARG A 785 5.61 4.53 -42.58
C ARG A 785 4.66 5.46 -43.36
N GLU A 786 3.57 4.92 -43.88
CA GLU A 786 2.60 5.66 -44.69
C GLU A 786 1.93 6.80 -43.92
N THR A 787 1.62 6.62 -42.63
CA THR A 787 1.04 7.69 -41.79
C THR A 787 2.05 8.80 -41.53
N LEU A 788 3.36 8.47 -41.45
CA LEU A 788 4.44 9.42 -41.19
C LEU A 788 4.80 10.27 -42.44
N GLU A 789 4.32 9.91 -43.63
CA GLU A 789 4.52 10.69 -44.86
C GLU A 789 3.70 12.00 -44.84
N VAL A 790 2.53 12.01 -44.16
CA VAL A 790 1.73 13.22 -44.01
C VAL A 790 2.42 14.22 -43.08
N ARG A 791 2.72 15.41 -43.58
CA ARG A 791 3.50 16.41 -42.83
C ARG A 791 2.80 17.76 -42.79
N TYR A 792 2.93 18.42 -41.64
CA TYR A 792 2.55 19.81 -41.43
C TYR A 792 3.80 20.61 -41.08
N LYS A 793 4.07 21.71 -41.81
CA LYS A 793 5.34 22.49 -41.69
C LYS A 793 6.58 21.56 -41.65
N GLY A 794 6.61 20.52 -42.50
CA GLY A 794 7.71 19.56 -42.61
C GLY A 794 7.79 18.50 -41.51
N LYS A 795 6.92 18.51 -40.52
CA LYS A 795 6.89 17.57 -39.38
C LYS A 795 5.76 16.55 -39.49
N SER A 796 6.06 15.26 -39.27
CA SER A 796 5.06 14.19 -39.18
C SER A 796 4.34 14.26 -37.83
N ILE A 797 3.27 13.49 -37.66
CA ILE A 797 2.55 13.41 -36.37
C ILE A 797 3.42 12.82 -35.27
N ALA A 798 4.37 11.95 -35.56
CA ALA A 798 5.34 11.42 -34.60
C ALA A 798 6.34 12.50 -34.18
N ASP A 799 6.84 13.30 -35.12
CA ASP A 799 7.75 14.42 -34.82
C ASP A 799 7.05 15.46 -33.91
N VAL A 800 5.74 15.67 -34.12
CA VAL A 800 4.94 16.54 -33.25
C VAL A 800 4.81 15.97 -31.83
N LEU A 801 4.61 14.66 -31.68
CA LEU A 801 4.59 14.03 -30.36
C LEU A 801 5.95 14.07 -29.64
N ASP A 802 7.05 14.14 -30.39
CA ASP A 802 8.41 14.25 -29.85
C ASP A 802 8.81 15.69 -29.48
N MET A 803 8.02 16.71 -29.88
CA MET A 803 8.23 18.10 -29.49
C MET A 803 7.96 18.29 -28.00
N THR A 804 8.73 19.16 -27.36
CA THR A 804 8.40 19.71 -26.04
C THR A 804 7.21 20.67 -26.16
N PHE A 805 6.49 20.90 -25.03
CA PHE A 805 5.41 21.90 -25.04
C PHE A 805 5.89 23.28 -25.43
N ASN A 806 7.12 23.69 -25.06
CA ASN A 806 7.71 24.95 -25.50
C ASN A 806 7.82 25.02 -27.02
N GLN A 807 8.37 24.01 -27.67
CA GLN A 807 8.51 23.92 -29.13
C GLN A 807 7.14 23.86 -29.82
N ALA A 808 6.19 23.14 -29.22
CA ALA A 808 4.85 23.01 -29.78
C ALA A 808 4.06 24.31 -29.71
N VAL A 809 4.24 25.14 -28.68
CA VAL A 809 3.63 26.51 -28.60
C VAL A 809 4.11 27.38 -29.74
N GLU A 810 5.40 27.34 -30.06
CA GLU A 810 5.96 28.08 -31.20
C GLU A 810 5.49 27.50 -32.55
N PHE A 811 5.46 26.17 -32.66
CA PHE A 811 5.06 25.48 -33.91
C PHE A 811 3.58 25.71 -34.29
N PHE A 812 2.69 25.73 -33.30
CA PHE A 812 1.23 25.91 -33.48
C PHE A 812 0.75 27.34 -33.19
N GLU A 813 1.60 28.35 -33.26
CA GLU A 813 1.28 29.76 -32.95
C GLU A 813 0.02 30.26 -33.69
N ASN A 814 -0.20 29.79 -34.94
CA ASN A 814 -1.30 30.19 -35.81
C ASN A 814 -2.53 29.24 -35.70
N VAL A 815 -2.60 28.36 -34.72
CA VAL A 815 -3.72 27.43 -34.52
C VAL A 815 -4.34 27.63 -33.13
N PRO A 816 -5.27 28.56 -32.94
CA PRO A 816 -5.73 29.02 -31.62
C PRO A 816 -6.21 27.92 -30.68
N ASN A 817 -6.98 26.93 -31.18
CA ASN A 817 -7.54 25.85 -30.38
C ASN A 817 -6.44 24.95 -29.80
N ILE A 818 -5.39 24.68 -30.56
CA ILE A 818 -4.22 23.90 -30.11
C ILE A 818 -3.37 24.75 -29.17
N LEU A 819 -3.09 25.99 -29.58
CA LEU A 819 -2.23 26.91 -28.84
C LEU A 819 -2.72 27.20 -27.43
N GLN A 820 -4.04 27.39 -27.26
CA GLN A 820 -4.63 27.63 -25.93
C GLN A 820 -4.31 26.49 -24.94
N LYS A 821 -4.52 25.22 -25.35
CA LYS A 821 -4.25 24.05 -24.50
C LYS A 821 -2.76 23.87 -24.25
N LEU A 822 -1.90 24.15 -25.23
CA LEU A 822 -0.44 24.08 -25.06
C LEU A 822 0.08 25.14 -24.10
N LYS A 823 -0.47 26.34 -24.14
CA LYS A 823 -0.11 27.46 -23.24
C LYS A 823 -0.42 27.12 -21.78
N THR A 824 -1.56 26.52 -21.47
CA THR A 824 -1.91 26.15 -20.09
C THR A 824 -0.91 25.15 -19.50
N VAL A 825 -0.41 24.18 -20.29
CA VAL A 825 0.63 23.25 -19.83
C VAL A 825 1.97 23.97 -19.63
N LYS A 826 2.31 24.92 -20.47
CA LYS A 826 3.52 25.75 -20.30
C LYS A 826 3.43 26.63 -19.05
N GLU A 827 2.28 27.22 -18.77
CA GLU A 827 2.03 28.12 -17.64
C GLU A 827 2.20 27.41 -16.29
N VAL A 828 1.87 26.11 -16.19
CA VAL A 828 2.14 25.31 -14.99
C VAL A 828 3.60 24.84 -14.87
N GLY A 829 4.52 25.39 -15.64
CA GLY A 829 5.95 25.06 -15.58
C GLY A 829 6.36 23.79 -16.33
N LEU A 830 5.47 23.14 -17.11
CA LEU A 830 5.76 21.88 -17.81
C LEU A 830 6.16 22.08 -19.29
N GLY A 831 6.71 23.24 -19.63
CA GLY A 831 7.13 23.52 -20.99
C GLY A 831 8.23 22.58 -21.54
N TYR A 832 9.00 21.95 -20.70
CA TYR A 832 10.11 21.06 -21.03
C TYR A 832 9.71 19.62 -21.36
N ILE A 833 8.55 19.12 -20.90
CA ILE A 833 8.10 17.75 -21.19
C ILE A 833 7.68 17.60 -22.65
N LYS A 834 7.83 16.38 -23.22
CA LYS A 834 7.38 16.10 -24.58
C LYS A 834 5.88 15.81 -24.62
N LEU A 835 5.20 16.20 -25.71
CA LEU A 835 3.78 15.93 -25.91
C LEU A 835 3.43 14.44 -25.80
N GLY A 836 4.26 13.58 -26.38
CA GLY A 836 4.11 12.13 -26.43
C GLY A 836 4.86 11.37 -25.34
N GLN A 837 5.40 12.04 -24.31
CA GLN A 837 6.11 11.38 -23.21
C GLN A 837 5.20 10.36 -22.53
N PRO A 838 5.65 9.09 -22.35
CA PRO A 838 4.85 8.09 -21.66
C PRO A 838 4.51 8.53 -20.23
N SER A 839 3.27 8.32 -19.81
CA SER A 839 2.83 8.68 -18.45
C SER A 839 3.60 7.98 -17.35
N THR A 840 4.16 6.80 -17.64
CA THR A 840 4.97 6.01 -16.71
C THR A 840 6.35 6.61 -16.42
N THR A 841 6.82 7.56 -17.25
CA THR A 841 8.10 8.26 -17.09
C THR A 841 7.95 9.64 -16.43
N LEU A 842 6.72 10.08 -16.16
CA LEU A 842 6.46 11.33 -15.48
C LEU A 842 6.55 11.13 -13.96
N SER A 843 7.06 12.13 -13.27
CA SER A 843 7.02 12.20 -11.81
C SER A 843 5.59 12.44 -11.30
N GLY A 844 5.32 12.17 -10.02
CA GLY A 844 4.02 12.44 -9.39
C GLY A 844 3.60 13.91 -9.53
N GLY A 845 4.51 14.83 -9.25
CA GLY A 845 4.28 16.26 -9.39
C GLY A 845 4.04 16.72 -10.84
N GLU A 846 4.74 16.14 -11.82
CA GLU A 846 4.48 16.40 -13.25
C GLU A 846 3.09 15.92 -13.65
N CYS A 847 2.68 14.71 -13.23
CA CYS A 847 1.33 14.20 -13.47
C CYS A 847 0.26 15.13 -12.88
N GLN A 848 0.45 15.61 -11.67
CA GLN A 848 -0.44 16.51 -10.99
C GLN A 848 -0.58 17.84 -11.74
N ARG A 849 0.54 18.44 -12.17
CA ARG A 849 0.53 19.68 -12.96
C ARG A 849 -0.12 19.51 -14.33
N VAL A 850 0.01 18.35 -15.00
CA VAL A 850 -0.74 18.04 -16.22
C VAL A 850 -2.24 17.98 -15.96
N LYS A 851 -2.68 17.38 -14.84
CA LYS A 851 -4.09 17.39 -14.44
C LYS A 851 -4.59 18.81 -14.20
N LEU A 852 -3.84 19.62 -13.45
CA LEU A 852 -4.16 21.01 -13.18
C LEU A 852 -4.28 21.82 -14.46
N SER A 853 -3.35 21.68 -15.41
CA SER A 853 -3.40 22.39 -16.70
C SER A 853 -4.64 22.06 -17.52
N THR A 854 -5.13 20.83 -17.42
CA THR A 854 -6.36 20.39 -18.09
C THR A 854 -7.59 21.09 -17.52
N GLU A 855 -7.66 21.24 -16.19
CA GLU A 855 -8.76 21.96 -15.54
C GLU A 855 -8.71 23.47 -15.85
N LEU A 856 -7.52 24.06 -15.85
CA LEU A 856 -7.31 25.47 -16.25
C LEU A 856 -7.77 25.78 -17.68
N SER A 857 -7.70 24.82 -18.57
CA SER A 857 -8.13 24.99 -19.97
C SER A 857 -9.65 24.99 -20.15
N LYS A 858 -10.42 24.57 -19.12
CA LYS A 858 -11.89 24.52 -19.16
C LYS A 858 -12.50 25.87 -18.79
N ARG A 859 -13.74 26.10 -19.21
CA ARG A 859 -14.53 27.22 -18.71
C ARG A 859 -14.78 27.06 -17.21
N ASP A 860 -14.61 28.16 -16.52
CA ASP A 860 -14.71 28.27 -15.09
C ASP A 860 -16.03 28.96 -14.67
N THR A 861 -16.66 28.47 -13.61
CA THR A 861 -17.91 29.02 -13.05
C THR A 861 -17.68 29.94 -11.86
N GLY A 862 -16.46 29.95 -11.31
CA GLY A 862 -16.12 30.68 -10.08
C GLY A 862 -16.70 30.07 -8.80
N LYS A 863 -17.25 28.84 -8.88
CA LYS A 863 -17.81 28.11 -7.73
C LYS A 863 -17.23 26.69 -7.61
N THR A 864 -16.10 26.43 -8.25
CA THR A 864 -15.46 25.13 -8.22
C THR A 864 -14.56 25.00 -6.98
N LEU A 865 -14.64 23.85 -6.29
CA LEU A 865 -13.72 23.49 -5.23
C LEU A 865 -12.61 22.60 -5.79
N TYR A 866 -11.37 23.05 -5.70
CA TYR A 866 -10.17 22.28 -6.05
C TYR A 866 -9.53 21.72 -4.79
N ILE A 867 -9.16 20.45 -4.81
CA ILE A 867 -8.41 19.78 -3.76
C ILE A 867 -7.08 19.33 -4.36
N LEU A 868 -5.96 19.81 -3.80
CA LEU A 868 -4.61 19.46 -4.22
C LEU A 868 -3.88 18.81 -3.03
N ASP A 869 -3.24 17.68 -3.30
CA ASP A 869 -2.50 16.92 -2.29
C ASP A 869 -1.00 17.04 -2.58
N GLU A 870 -0.27 17.75 -1.71
CA GLU A 870 1.16 18.04 -1.77
C GLU A 870 1.66 18.46 -3.17
N PRO A 871 1.11 19.56 -3.75
CA PRO A 871 1.41 19.92 -5.14
C PRO A 871 2.84 20.41 -5.37
N THR A 872 3.61 20.72 -4.31
CA THR A 872 5.01 21.17 -4.42
C THR A 872 6.03 20.06 -4.41
N THR A 873 5.58 18.81 -4.33
CA THR A 873 6.44 17.62 -4.37
C THR A 873 7.39 17.64 -5.56
N GLY A 874 8.69 17.52 -5.32
CA GLY A 874 9.73 17.50 -6.35
C GLY A 874 9.95 18.83 -7.10
N LEU A 875 9.53 19.95 -6.53
CA LEU A 875 9.66 21.26 -7.12
C LEU A 875 10.77 22.08 -6.48
N HIS A 876 11.57 22.70 -7.34
CA HIS A 876 12.47 23.76 -6.93
C HIS A 876 11.70 25.03 -6.58
N PHE A 877 12.26 25.91 -5.75
CA PHE A 877 11.64 27.17 -5.30
C PHE A 877 11.05 28.00 -6.44
N GLU A 878 11.74 28.13 -7.58
CA GLU A 878 11.25 28.85 -8.77
C GLU A 878 10.01 28.17 -9.37
N ASP A 879 9.96 26.82 -9.39
CA ASP A 879 8.81 26.07 -9.89
C ASP A 879 7.62 26.20 -8.94
N ILE A 880 7.86 26.26 -7.62
CA ILE A 880 6.83 26.53 -6.59
C ILE A 880 6.20 27.91 -6.83
N LYS A 881 7.02 28.92 -7.07
CA LYS A 881 6.55 30.28 -7.38
C LYS A 881 5.60 30.27 -8.58
N ILE A 882 6.02 29.66 -9.69
CA ILE A 882 5.20 29.55 -10.91
C ILE A 882 3.88 28.81 -10.63
N LEU A 883 3.92 27.71 -9.88
CA LEU A 883 2.73 26.95 -9.52
C LEU A 883 1.77 27.77 -8.68
N MET A 884 2.28 28.49 -7.67
CA MET A 884 1.44 29.32 -6.80
C MET A 884 0.80 30.48 -7.55
N GLU A 885 1.51 31.14 -8.47
CA GLU A 885 0.92 32.19 -9.36
C GLU A 885 -0.27 31.65 -10.17
N VAL A 886 -0.23 30.38 -10.58
CA VAL A 886 -1.33 29.73 -11.30
C VAL A 886 -2.50 29.41 -10.38
N ILE A 887 -2.22 28.91 -9.17
CA ILE A 887 -3.25 28.61 -8.17
C ILE A 887 -3.95 29.88 -7.71
N GLU A 888 -3.21 30.95 -7.47
CA GLU A 888 -3.77 32.26 -7.11
C GLU A 888 -4.73 32.78 -8.19
N LYS A 889 -4.39 32.69 -9.48
CA LYS A 889 -5.30 33.03 -10.59
C LYS A 889 -6.61 32.23 -10.58
N LEU A 890 -6.60 30.96 -10.09
CA LEU A 890 -7.85 30.18 -9.92
C LEU A 890 -8.70 30.75 -8.79
N VAL A 891 -8.08 31.11 -7.66
CA VAL A 891 -8.78 31.70 -6.51
C VAL A 891 -9.35 33.08 -6.89
N ASP A 892 -8.58 33.91 -7.61
CA ASP A 892 -8.99 35.25 -8.06
C ASP A 892 -10.22 35.22 -8.99
N ARG A 893 -10.48 34.06 -9.64
CA ARG A 893 -11.72 33.85 -10.43
C ARG A 893 -12.94 33.48 -9.57
N GLY A 894 -12.79 33.45 -8.23
CA GLY A 894 -13.86 33.14 -7.28
C GLY A 894 -13.90 31.69 -6.81
N ASN A 895 -13.01 30.82 -7.31
CA ASN A 895 -12.95 29.42 -6.88
C ASN A 895 -12.37 29.26 -5.48
N THR A 896 -12.61 28.10 -4.89
CA THR A 896 -11.98 27.70 -3.63
C THR A 896 -10.90 26.68 -3.92
N VAL A 897 -9.72 26.85 -3.35
CA VAL A 897 -8.63 25.88 -3.48
C VAL A 897 -8.21 25.41 -2.07
N ILE A 898 -8.28 24.11 -1.83
CA ILE A 898 -7.78 23.45 -0.63
C ILE A 898 -6.48 22.74 -1.01
N ILE A 899 -5.40 23.03 -0.30
CA ILE A 899 -4.09 22.40 -0.48
C ILE A 899 -3.71 21.69 0.82
N ILE A 900 -3.35 20.41 0.75
CA ILE A 900 -2.66 19.72 1.84
C ILE A 900 -1.18 19.95 1.63
N GLU A 901 -0.49 20.62 2.57
CA GLU A 901 0.92 21.00 2.38
C GLU A 901 1.72 21.10 3.68
N HIS A 902 3.04 20.91 3.52
CA HIS A 902 4.05 21.08 4.58
C HIS A 902 5.06 22.18 4.24
N ASN A 903 5.14 22.60 2.99
CA ASN A 903 6.07 23.60 2.51
C ASN A 903 5.69 24.97 3.04
N LEU A 904 6.60 25.61 3.79
CA LEU A 904 6.38 26.92 4.41
C LEU A 904 6.16 28.02 3.38
N ASP A 905 6.79 27.94 2.19
CA ASP A 905 6.61 28.92 1.12
C ASP A 905 5.18 28.91 0.58
N VAL A 906 4.45 27.79 0.65
CA VAL A 906 3.02 27.70 0.30
C VAL A 906 2.16 28.12 1.48
N ILE A 907 2.49 27.67 2.70
CA ILE A 907 1.70 27.94 3.92
C ILE A 907 1.61 29.46 4.14
N LYS A 908 2.71 30.20 3.95
CA LYS A 908 2.74 31.66 4.14
C LYS A 908 1.89 32.43 3.12
N LEU A 909 1.55 31.81 1.97
CA LEU A 909 0.69 32.40 0.92
C LEU A 909 -0.81 32.19 1.18
N ALA A 910 -1.19 31.32 2.10
CA ALA A 910 -2.59 30.95 2.36
C ALA A 910 -3.43 32.16 2.79
N ASP A 911 -4.70 32.20 2.37
CA ASP A 911 -5.70 33.12 2.92
C ASP A 911 -6.27 32.55 4.25
N TYR A 912 -6.27 31.23 4.38
CA TYR A 912 -6.76 30.53 5.56
C TYR A 912 -6.01 29.21 5.78
N ILE A 913 -5.63 28.95 7.01
CA ILE A 913 -4.92 27.75 7.41
C ILE A 913 -5.80 26.91 8.34
N ILE A 914 -5.73 25.60 8.17
CA ILE A 914 -6.29 24.59 9.06
C ILE A 914 -5.13 23.72 9.52
N ASP A 915 -4.75 23.85 10.80
CA ASP A 915 -3.61 23.12 11.36
C ASP A 915 -4.06 21.96 12.22
N MET A 916 -3.61 20.73 11.85
CA MET A 916 -3.99 19.47 12.47
C MET A 916 -2.83 18.91 13.31
N GLY A 917 -3.14 18.41 14.51
CA GLY A 917 -2.09 17.88 15.38
C GLY A 917 -2.59 17.40 16.72
N PRO A 918 -1.77 17.55 17.82
CA PRO A 918 -0.38 18.04 17.83
C PRO A 918 0.64 17.05 17.29
N GLU A 919 0.40 15.73 17.40
CA GLU A 919 1.31 14.66 17.00
C GLU A 919 0.71 13.84 15.84
N GLY A 920 1.46 12.83 15.37
CA GLY A 920 0.97 11.81 14.45
C GLY A 920 0.13 10.73 15.15
N GLY A 921 -0.59 9.89 14.37
CA GLY A 921 -1.32 8.74 14.86
C GLY A 921 -2.33 9.06 15.96
N ARG A 922 -2.34 8.29 17.05
CA ARG A 922 -3.29 8.49 18.17
C ARG A 922 -3.10 9.79 18.93
N GLY A 923 -1.90 10.35 18.91
CA GLY A 923 -1.59 11.66 19.51
C GLY A 923 -2.16 12.84 18.73
N GLY A 924 -2.49 12.62 17.45
CA GLY A 924 -3.04 13.60 16.52
C GLY A 924 -4.56 13.63 16.46
N GLY A 925 -5.06 14.04 15.30
CA GLY A 925 -6.47 14.00 14.96
C GLY A 925 -7.31 15.12 15.58
N ARG A 926 -6.68 16.21 16.02
CA ARG A 926 -7.36 17.42 16.55
C ARG A 926 -7.09 18.61 15.65
N LEU A 927 -8.02 19.53 15.61
CA LEU A 927 -7.82 20.86 15.04
C LEU A 927 -7.10 21.71 16.11
N LEU A 928 -5.87 22.15 15.83
CA LEU A 928 -5.08 22.96 16.76
C LEU A 928 -5.33 24.44 16.57
N ALA A 929 -5.29 24.89 15.33
CA ALA A 929 -5.47 26.29 14.97
C ALA A 929 -6.19 26.41 13.62
N LYS A 930 -6.93 27.48 13.42
CA LYS A 930 -7.54 27.87 12.16
C LYS A 930 -7.56 29.41 12.06
N GLY A 931 -7.39 29.94 10.88
CA GLY A 931 -7.38 31.38 10.66
C GLY A 931 -6.38 31.80 9.59
N THR A 932 -6.03 33.06 9.57
CA THR A 932 -4.95 33.59 8.71
C THR A 932 -3.59 33.04 9.16
N PRO A 933 -2.56 33.05 8.30
CA PRO A 933 -1.21 32.66 8.69
C PRO A 933 -0.69 33.39 9.92
N GLU A 934 -1.02 34.67 10.03
CA GLU A 934 -0.62 35.53 11.16
C GLU A 934 -1.30 35.09 12.47
N GLU A 935 -2.58 34.72 12.42
CA GLU A 935 -3.32 34.21 13.58
C GLU A 935 -2.82 32.83 14.02
N VAL A 936 -2.56 31.94 13.05
CA VAL A 936 -2.06 30.60 13.34
C VAL A 936 -0.63 30.63 13.91
N ALA A 937 0.22 31.55 13.48
CA ALA A 937 1.58 31.73 14.00
C ALA A 937 1.66 32.03 15.50
N GLU A 938 0.57 32.50 16.13
CA GLU A 938 0.51 32.76 17.58
C GLU A 938 0.12 31.51 18.40
N CYS A 939 -0.23 30.41 17.77
CA CYS A 939 -0.60 29.16 18.46
C CYS A 939 0.61 28.45 19.05
N LYS A 940 0.69 28.36 20.36
CA LYS A 940 1.84 27.76 21.08
C LYS A 940 1.92 26.23 20.97
N GLU A 941 0.79 25.57 20.74
CA GLU A 941 0.70 24.10 20.67
C GLU A 941 1.03 23.56 19.28
N SER A 942 1.09 24.43 18.27
CA SER A 942 1.35 24.06 16.88
C SER A 942 2.84 24.09 16.56
N TYR A 943 3.35 22.98 16.04
CA TYR A 943 4.70 22.95 15.48
C TYR A 943 4.80 23.81 14.22
N THR A 944 3.77 23.79 13.36
CA THR A 944 3.71 24.61 12.15
C THR A 944 3.81 26.11 12.51
N ALA A 945 3.10 26.55 13.54
CA ALA A 945 3.11 27.94 14.00
C ALA A 945 4.53 28.44 14.34
N LYS A 946 5.34 27.59 14.97
CA LYS A 946 6.71 27.93 15.35
C LYS A 946 7.58 28.26 14.13
N PHE A 947 7.53 27.44 13.09
CA PHE A 947 8.29 27.65 11.85
C PHE A 947 7.69 28.78 11.01
N LEU A 948 6.36 28.86 10.93
CA LEU A 948 5.66 29.91 10.18
C LEU A 948 5.95 31.30 10.74
N LYS A 949 6.04 31.44 12.06
CA LYS A 949 6.39 32.71 12.70
C LYS A 949 7.75 33.23 12.24
N GLN A 950 8.74 32.34 12.17
CA GLN A 950 10.08 32.69 11.68
C GLN A 950 10.04 33.18 10.22
N GLU A 951 9.28 32.50 9.36
CA GLU A 951 9.12 32.88 7.95
C GLU A 951 8.38 34.22 7.76
N LEU A 952 7.39 34.53 8.60
CA LEU A 952 6.65 35.79 8.57
C LEU A 952 7.46 36.97 9.12
N GLU A 953 8.37 36.73 10.08
CA GLU A 953 9.25 37.75 10.68
C GLU A 953 10.45 38.07 9.76
N CYS A 954 10.86 37.18 8.90
CA CYS A 954 11.93 37.39 7.92
C CYS A 954 11.47 38.28 6.75
N LYS A 955 10.98 39.52 7.04
CA LYS A 955 10.57 40.50 6.02
C LYS A 955 11.76 41.15 5.32
#